data_8fe0b266256bdff020a97689f3009563
#
_entry.id   8fe0b266256bdff020a97689f3009563
#
_cell.length_a   1.000
_cell.length_b   1.000
_cell.length_c   1.000
_cell.angle_alpha   90.00
_cell.angle_beta   90.00
_cell.angle_gamma   90.00
#
_symmetry.space_group_name_H-M   'P 1'
#
loop_
_entity.id
_entity.type
_entity.pdbx_description
1 polymer ?
#
loop_
_entity_poly.entity_id
_entity_poly.type
_entity_poly.pdbx_seq_one_letter_code
_entity_poly.pdbx_strand_id
1 'polypeptide(L)'
;MSILSFSHALEAGKATPDHSRHIPLLQVLALLTLTFALVMQADAEPHAGWSLPGGEMGGGHFSAASQITRANVANLEVAWTHRSGDFREGESFIDGLTGEEPLQSSWQATPILIEDHLVFCTPFNRIISVNAETGEERWSYTPDIDLDAFPMPRCRGVTQWINPAVAAGATCHVVVIAPLMDARVIGLDAPSGERCSFGQQSELDLSEGLGPFETGFYMLNTPPAIVGNTLITGGSIADNVTTAMPSGVVRAYDLSEGGVLWAWEPLVGPDGTPPSKEESANGDPAMFRQGTTNAWSFFSVDPELGLVFVPTGNTSADYYGGHREGLDYYSSSVVALRVADGEVAWHFQTVRHDIWDFDVPSQPTLFDIERDGKLVRGLAQTTKQGYVYLLDRATGDPLFPIIETPVPQGAVAGDFTAPTQPIPSKPRSLFDLPGEQESVWGLTPWDKGACADVLASLRYEGPFTPPDVQGSLHMPSAFGGHNWGGPAIDRARGKLIVNTLHVGTVVQMIPRDQCDSGGGQGIHSASEQATESAQTVADIEPVALGPFLAEPSAGTPFCDRRWLGFVSPLGAPCTPPPWGTLAAIDLASGEVDWQVPLGTTRDMAPWPFWYIKGSPNLGGPVVTASGLTFIGATTDHFLRAFDTNTGEELWKGRLPTSGHGLPITYQLRDDSKQFVVIAAGGHASLGTPPGDYLVAFTLPE
;
A
#
# COMPACT_ATOMS: atom_id res chain seq x y z
N MET A 1 35.55 -58.13 -3.62
CA MET A 1 36.23 -59.05 -2.65
C MET A 1 35.41 -58.97 -1.39
N SER A 2 34.78 -59.93 -1.17
CA SER A 2 34.38 -61.09 -0.40
C SER A 2 33.24 -60.74 0.54
N ILE A 3 31.99 -61.12 0.31
CA ILE A 3 31.28 -62.40 0.53
C ILE A 3 31.70 -63.07 1.85
N LEU A 4 30.73 -63.20 2.76
CA LEU A 4 30.50 -64.44 3.54
C LEU A 4 29.10 -64.39 4.19
N SER A 5 28.31 -65.35 3.75
CA SER A 5 27.04 -65.87 4.29
C SER A 5 27.32 -66.82 5.49
N PHE A 6 26.35 -66.94 6.40
CA PHE A 6 26.18 -68.18 7.16
C PHE A 6 24.68 -68.42 7.40
N SER A 7 24.26 -69.59 6.99
CA SER A 7 22.97 -70.26 7.22
C SER A 7 23.09 -71.29 8.35
N HIS A 8 21.95 -71.73 8.88
CA HIS A 8 21.55 -72.93 9.64
C HIS A 8 21.01 -72.59 11.05
N ALA A 9 20.02 -73.25 11.60
CA ALA A 9 19.27 -74.45 11.24
C ALA A 9 17.90 -74.46 11.93
N LEU A 10 17.00 -75.25 11.41
CA LEU A 10 15.70 -75.65 11.96
C LEU A 10 15.84 -76.42 13.31
N GLU A 11 14.86 -76.17 14.20
CA GLU A 11 14.27 -77.27 14.97
C GLU A 11 12.78 -77.00 15.28
N ALA A 12 11.99 -78.07 15.13
CA ALA A 12 10.55 -78.07 15.24
C ALA A 12 10.11 -78.47 16.69
N GLY A 13 9.14 -77.75 17.20
CA GLY A 13 8.42 -78.13 18.43
C GLY A 13 6.90 -77.92 18.23
N LYS A 14 6.19 -79.08 18.28
CA LYS A 14 4.72 -79.15 18.26
C LYS A 14 4.12 -78.70 19.58
N ALA A 15 3.03 -77.90 19.54
CA ALA A 15 1.88 -78.05 20.46
C ALA A 15 0.70 -77.17 20.05
N THR A 16 -0.38 -77.79 19.75
CA THR A 16 -1.84 -77.59 19.90
C THR A 16 -2.45 -76.21 20.01
N PRO A 17 -3.68 -75.97 19.45
CA PRO A 17 -4.32 -74.75 19.22
C PRO A 17 -5.20 -74.28 20.37
N ASP A 18 -5.28 -73.01 20.64
CA ASP A 18 -6.42 -72.42 21.41
C ASP A 18 -6.86 -71.06 20.89
N HIS A 19 -8.16 -70.99 20.70
CA HIS A 19 -9.12 -69.93 20.59
C HIS A 19 -8.79 -68.62 19.82
N SER A 20 -9.28 -68.58 18.60
CA SER A 20 -9.66 -67.48 17.79
C SER A 20 -10.52 -66.47 18.58
N ARG A 21 -10.03 -65.19 18.73
CA ARG A 21 -10.88 -64.03 18.90
C ARG A 21 -10.85 -63.24 17.59
N HIS A 22 -11.86 -63.47 16.76
CA HIS A 22 -12.16 -62.58 15.64
C HIS A 22 -12.63 -61.24 16.17
N ILE A 23 -11.80 -60.19 16.07
CA ILE A 23 -12.25 -58.82 16.15
C ILE A 23 -12.98 -58.54 14.83
N PRO A 24 -14.27 -58.21 14.83
CA PRO A 24 -15.00 -58.02 13.58
C PRO A 24 -14.45 -56.80 12.84
N LEU A 25 -14.20 -56.99 11.56
CA LEU A 25 -13.68 -56.00 10.60
C LEU A 25 -14.45 -54.68 10.63
N LEU A 26 -15.71 -54.70 11.09
CA LEU A 26 -16.55 -53.49 11.30
C LEU A 26 -16.07 -52.56 12.41
N GLN A 27 -15.38 -53.03 13.43
CA GLN A 27 -14.86 -52.15 14.51
C GLN A 27 -13.56 -51.43 14.10
N VAL A 28 -12.76 -52.05 13.24
CA VAL A 28 -11.56 -51.42 12.68
C VAL A 28 -11.93 -50.34 11.63
N LEU A 29 -12.98 -50.58 10.82
CA LEU A 29 -13.49 -49.57 9.91
C LEU A 29 -14.14 -48.40 10.65
N ALA A 30 -14.86 -48.64 11.77
CA ALA A 30 -15.45 -47.59 12.56
C ALA A 30 -14.42 -46.70 13.31
N LEU A 31 -13.29 -47.27 13.75
CA LEU A 31 -12.18 -46.52 14.34
C LEU A 31 -11.41 -45.73 13.25
N LEU A 32 -11.22 -46.26 12.06
CA LEU A 32 -10.57 -45.53 10.94
C LEU A 32 -11.46 -44.39 10.39
N THR A 33 -12.77 -44.57 10.37
CA THR A 33 -13.70 -43.49 9.98
C THR A 33 -13.84 -42.42 11.06
N LEU A 34 -13.75 -42.76 12.37
CA LEU A 34 -13.71 -41.76 13.43
C LEU A 34 -12.39 -40.98 13.48
N THR A 35 -11.26 -41.63 13.22
CA THR A 35 -9.96 -40.93 13.12
C THR A 35 -9.84 -40.08 11.85
N PHE A 36 -10.47 -40.47 10.73
CA PHE A 36 -10.53 -39.64 9.53
C PHE A 36 -11.54 -38.48 9.66
N ALA A 37 -12.60 -38.64 10.44
CA ALA A 37 -13.54 -37.54 10.75
C ALA A 37 -12.99 -36.53 11.77
N LEU A 38 -11.99 -36.91 12.60
CA LEU A 38 -11.33 -35.99 13.52
C LEU A 38 -10.15 -35.21 12.88
N VAL A 39 -9.71 -35.58 11.69
CA VAL A 39 -8.64 -34.86 10.96
C VAL A 39 -9.19 -33.87 9.95
N MET A 40 -10.51 -33.81 9.74
CA MET A 40 -11.19 -32.81 8.91
C MET A 40 -12.11 -31.87 9.70
N GLN A 41 -11.86 -31.63 10.96
CA GLN A 41 -12.21 -30.36 11.55
C GLN A 41 -11.06 -29.42 11.20
N ALA A 42 -11.08 -28.89 9.98
CA ALA A 42 -10.56 -27.57 9.72
C ALA A 42 -11.27 -26.67 10.71
N ASP A 43 -10.53 -26.11 11.65
CA ASP A 43 -11.02 -25.05 12.49
C ASP A 43 -11.65 -24.04 11.53
N ALA A 44 -12.97 -23.89 11.57
CA ALA A 44 -13.64 -22.82 10.87
C ALA A 44 -13.08 -21.57 11.51
N GLU A 45 -12.23 -20.84 10.78
CA GLU A 45 -11.78 -19.51 11.17
C GLU A 45 -13.00 -18.74 11.66
N PRO A 46 -12.94 -18.11 12.83
CA PRO A 46 -14.05 -17.28 13.28
C PRO A 46 -14.38 -16.27 12.17
N HIS A 47 -15.65 -16.11 11.82
CA HIS A 47 -16.13 -15.27 10.71
C HIS A 47 -15.67 -13.80 10.77
N ALA A 48 -14.97 -13.40 11.80
CA ALA A 48 -14.49 -12.06 12.12
C ALA A 48 -13.01 -11.80 11.78
N GLY A 49 -12.39 -12.56 10.89
CA GLY A 49 -10.97 -12.46 10.58
C GLY A 49 -10.55 -11.12 9.96
N TRP A 50 -10.24 -10.13 10.77
CA TRP A 50 -9.65 -8.86 10.34
C TRP A 50 -8.55 -8.39 11.31
N SER A 51 -7.76 -9.32 11.83
CA SER A 51 -6.67 -9.05 12.78
C SER A 51 -5.45 -8.36 12.16
N LEU A 52 -5.40 -8.28 10.83
CA LEU A 52 -4.35 -7.64 10.05
C LEU A 52 -4.94 -6.61 9.09
N PRO A 53 -4.20 -5.55 8.71
CA PRO A 53 -4.70 -4.48 7.82
C PRO A 53 -5.23 -4.97 6.46
N GLY A 54 -4.63 -5.97 5.86
CA GLY A 54 -5.09 -6.61 4.62
C GLY A 54 -6.14 -7.71 4.82
N GLY A 55 -6.63 -7.91 6.06
CA GLY A 55 -7.51 -9.00 6.44
C GLY A 55 -6.77 -10.32 6.69
N GLU A 56 -5.65 -10.52 6.02
CA GLU A 56 -4.79 -11.71 6.10
C GLU A 56 -3.34 -11.37 5.71
N MET A 57 -2.40 -12.28 5.96
CA MET A 57 -0.98 -12.08 5.64
C MET A 57 -0.72 -11.85 4.14
N GLY A 58 -1.56 -12.39 3.27
CA GLY A 58 -1.49 -12.23 1.82
C GLY A 58 -2.14 -10.96 1.27
N GLY A 59 -2.76 -10.12 2.09
CA GLY A 59 -3.32 -8.84 1.67
C GLY A 59 -4.53 -8.94 0.73
N GLY A 60 -5.37 -9.97 0.87
CA GLY A 60 -6.46 -10.26 -0.05
C GLY A 60 -7.67 -9.32 0.04
N HIS A 61 -7.78 -8.48 1.07
CA HIS A 61 -8.91 -7.60 1.34
C HIS A 61 -10.26 -8.30 1.18
N PHE A 62 -10.34 -9.52 1.72
CA PHE A 62 -11.50 -10.39 1.62
C PHE A 62 -12.11 -10.67 2.99
N SER A 63 -13.44 -10.67 3.08
CA SER A 63 -14.19 -11.08 4.26
C SER A 63 -15.11 -12.26 3.97
N ALA A 64 -15.09 -13.27 4.82
CA ALA A 64 -16.02 -14.39 4.75
C ALA A 64 -17.46 -14.02 5.18
N ALA A 65 -17.68 -12.84 5.76
CA ALA A 65 -18.99 -12.36 6.17
C ALA A 65 -19.96 -12.30 4.98
N SER A 66 -21.19 -12.79 5.16
CA SER A 66 -22.14 -12.97 4.05
C SER A 66 -23.60 -12.61 4.40
N GLN A 67 -23.86 -11.97 5.53
CA GLN A 67 -25.21 -11.54 5.94
C GLN A 67 -25.71 -10.40 5.02
N ILE A 68 -24.82 -9.46 4.67
CA ILE A 68 -25.10 -8.43 3.68
C ILE A 68 -24.92 -9.03 2.30
N THR A 69 -25.99 -8.97 1.50
CA THR A 69 -26.09 -9.61 0.18
C THR A 69 -26.58 -8.60 -0.85
N ARG A 70 -26.52 -8.96 -2.14
CA ARG A 70 -27.14 -8.17 -3.23
C ARG A 70 -28.62 -7.84 -2.96
N ALA A 71 -29.36 -8.71 -2.30
CA ALA A 71 -30.80 -8.54 -2.06
C ALA A 71 -31.12 -7.54 -0.95
N ASN A 72 -30.22 -7.33 0.03
CA ASN A 72 -30.48 -6.52 1.21
C ASN A 72 -29.53 -5.32 1.39
N VAL A 73 -28.45 -5.23 0.62
CA VAL A 73 -27.45 -4.15 0.74
C VAL A 73 -28.05 -2.75 0.61
N ALA A 74 -29.13 -2.60 -0.15
CA ALA A 74 -29.86 -1.33 -0.31
C ALA A 74 -30.45 -0.79 1.01
N ASN A 75 -30.57 -1.64 2.04
CA ASN A 75 -31.16 -1.31 3.34
C ASN A 75 -30.11 -0.91 4.37
N LEU A 76 -28.82 -0.84 4.01
CA LEU A 76 -27.76 -0.44 4.94
C LEU A 76 -27.99 0.97 5.48
N GLU A 77 -27.87 1.11 6.79
CA GLU A 77 -27.97 2.37 7.51
C GLU A 77 -26.76 2.56 8.46
N VAL A 78 -26.52 3.79 8.91
CA VAL A 78 -25.46 4.08 9.88
C VAL A 78 -25.83 3.43 11.21
N ALA A 79 -24.98 2.52 11.68
CA ALA A 79 -25.11 1.88 13.00
C ALA A 79 -24.58 2.79 14.10
N TRP A 80 -23.37 3.30 13.91
CA TRP A 80 -22.71 4.20 14.85
C TRP A 80 -21.64 5.04 14.14
N THR A 81 -21.23 6.12 14.83
CA THR A 81 -20.13 6.99 14.41
C THR A 81 -19.28 7.32 15.60
N HIS A 82 -17.99 7.03 15.53
CA HIS A 82 -17.00 7.46 16.51
C HIS A 82 -16.26 8.71 16.01
N ARG A 83 -15.90 9.62 16.93
CA ARG A 83 -15.11 10.84 16.66
C ARG A 83 -13.77 10.72 17.37
N SER A 84 -12.67 10.64 16.64
CA SER A 84 -11.32 10.57 17.24
C SER A 84 -10.88 11.92 17.84
N GLY A 85 -11.36 13.03 17.32
CA GLY A 85 -10.92 14.37 17.68
C GLY A 85 -9.61 14.81 17.02
N ASP A 86 -8.97 13.93 16.24
CA ASP A 86 -7.66 14.15 15.64
C ASP A 86 -7.78 14.49 14.15
N PHE A 87 -7.81 15.76 13.86
CA PHE A 87 -7.66 16.28 12.50
C PHE A 87 -7.00 17.64 12.54
N ARG A 88 -6.28 17.99 11.49
CA ARG A 88 -5.69 19.30 11.31
C ARG A 88 -6.42 20.01 10.18
N GLU A 89 -6.97 21.18 10.46
CA GLU A 89 -7.41 22.14 9.46
C GLU A 89 -6.17 22.88 8.92
N GLY A 90 -6.19 23.22 7.65
CA GLY A 90 -5.09 23.91 6.98
C GLY A 90 -5.33 23.94 5.49
N GLU A 91 -4.35 24.32 4.71
CA GLU A 91 -4.46 24.29 3.26
C GLU A 91 -4.41 22.87 2.72
N SER A 92 -5.15 22.56 1.66
CA SER A 92 -4.98 21.31 0.96
C SER A 92 -3.61 21.29 0.27
N PHE A 93 -3.05 20.11 0.07
CA PHE A 93 -1.75 19.99 -0.62
C PHE A 93 -1.80 20.51 -2.07
N ILE A 94 -2.98 20.59 -2.68
CA ILE A 94 -3.17 21.13 -4.02
C ILE A 94 -3.20 22.66 -4.00
N ASP A 95 -3.79 23.26 -2.96
CA ASP A 95 -3.94 24.72 -2.83
C ASP A 95 -2.86 25.34 -1.94
N GLY A 96 -2.24 24.55 -1.07
CA GLY A 96 -1.41 24.97 0.06
C GLY A 96 0.02 25.36 -0.28
N LEU A 97 0.28 25.76 -1.51
CA LEU A 97 1.61 26.14 -1.98
C LEU A 97 2.01 27.57 -1.60
N THR A 98 1.17 28.26 -0.84
CA THR A 98 1.42 29.65 -0.41
C THR A 98 2.18 29.76 0.92
N GLY A 99 2.40 28.65 1.64
CA GLY A 99 3.47 28.51 2.63
C GLY A 99 3.25 29.04 4.03
N GLU A 100 2.11 29.61 4.38
CA GLU A 100 1.88 30.18 5.72
C GLU A 100 1.06 29.26 6.66
N GLU A 101 0.29 28.31 6.12
CA GLU A 101 -0.59 27.46 6.89
C GLU A 101 -0.12 25.98 6.85
N PRO A 102 -0.23 25.25 7.95
CA PRO A 102 0.09 23.81 7.95
C PRO A 102 -0.84 23.05 7.01
N LEU A 103 -0.30 22.00 6.35
CA LEU A 103 -1.10 21.13 5.49
C LEU A 103 -2.19 20.40 6.30
N GLN A 104 -3.32 20.15 5.65
CA GLN A 104 -4.40 19.34 6.21
C GLN A 104 -3.94 17.93 6.52
N SER A 105 -4.53 17.33 7.56
CA SER A 105 -4.33 15.91 7.86
C SER A 105 -5.00 15.00 6.82
N SER A 106 -4.46 13.77 6.69
CA SER A 106 -5.02 12.72 5.83
C SER A 106 -5.22 11.44 6.65
N TRP A 107 -6.46 10.98 6.81
CA TRP A 107 -6.72 9.76 7.56
C TRP A 107 -6.84 8.56 6.63
N GLN A 108 -5.80 7.72 6.62
CA GLN A 108 -5.64 6.57 5.73
C GLN A 108 -5.77 5.22 6.46
N ALA A 109 -6.06 5.22 7.77
CA ALA A 109 -6.02 4.01 8.58
C ALA A 109 -7.13 3.03 8.23
N THR A 110 -6.75 1.75 8.23
CA THR A 110 -7.65 0.61 8.24
C THR A 110 -7.70 0.05 9.65
N PRO A 111 -8.88 -0.02 10.31
CA PRO A 111 -9.01 -0.66 11.60
C PRO A 111 -8.71 -2.15 11.52
N ILE A 112 -8.22 -2.73 12.61
CA ILE A 112 -8.20 -4.19 12.82
C ILE A 112 -9.21 -4.59 13.86
N LEU A 113 -9.76 -5.81 13.73
CA LEU A 113 -10.67 -6.40 14.70
C LEU A 113 -9.91 -7.38 15.58
N ILE A 114 -9.92 -7.14 16.88
CA ILE A 114 -9.37 -8.02 17.90
C ILE A 114 -10.51 -8.38 18.86
N GLU A 115 -10.95 -9.63 18.87
CA GLU A 115 -12.13 -10.07 19.62
C GLU A 115 -13.37 -9.21 19.29
N ASP A 116 -13.83 -8.35 20.21
CA ASP A 116 -14.96 -7.45 20.04
C ASP A 116 -14.54 -5.95 20.01
N HIS A 117 -13.26 -5.69 19.74
CA HIS A 117 -12.70 -4.35 19.64
C HIS A 117 -12.26 -4.02 18.21
N LEU A 118 -12.53 -2.81 17.76
CA LEU A 118 -11.82 -2.23 16.63
C LEU A 118 -10.66 -1.37 17.15
N VAL A 119 -9.47 -1.65 16.65
CA VAL A 119 -8.28 -0.89 17.01
C VAL A 119 -7.73 -0.21 15.76
N PHE A 120 -7.41 1.07 15.86
CA PHE A 120 -6.90 1.88 14.75
C PHE A 120 -6.01 3.01 15.25
N CYS A 121 -5.23 3.59 14.33
CA CYS A 121 -4.47 4.80 14.58
C CYS A 121 -5.12 6.02 13.92
N THR A 122 -4.89 7.20 14.49
CA THR A 122 -5.29 8.48 13.90
C THR A 122 -4.13 9.11 13.08
N PRO A 123 -4.38 10.17 12.29
CA PRO A 123 -3.29 10.90 11.65
C PRO A 123 -2.22 11.41 12.62
N PHE A 124 -2.60 11.67 13.89
CA PHE A 124 -1.68 12.13 14.93
C PHE A 124 -0.97 10.98 15.67
N ASN A 125 -1.03 9.76 15.12
CA ASN A 125 -0.49 8.53 15.71
C ASN A 125 -1.09 8.13 17.06
N ARG A 126 -2.22 8.71 17.48
CA ARG A 126 -2.96 8.21 18.62
C ARG A 126 -3.57 6.85 18.27
N ILE A 127 -3.46 5.89 19.18
CA ILE A 127 -4.02 4.54 19.01
C ILE A 127 -5.31 4.48 19.83
N ILE A 128 -6.40 4.10 19.18
CA ILE A 128 -7.74 4.08 19.80
C ILE A 128 -8.34 2.70 19.63
N SER A 129 -8.96 2.21 20.70
CA SER A 129 -9.80 1.02 20.72
C SER A 129 -11.25 1.38 21.00
N VAL A 130 -12.15 0.90 20.15
CA VAL A 130 -13.59 1.08 20.33
C VAL A 130 -14.31 -0.26 20.36
N ASN A 131 -15.46 -0.33 21.01
CA ASN A 131 -16.35 -1.47 20.93
C ASN A 131 -16.86 -1.63 19.49
N ALA A 132 -16.71 -2.83 18.91
CA ALA A 132 -17.03 -3.07 17.52
C ALA A 132 -18.54 -3.04 17.20
N GLU A 133 -19.44 -3.23 18.21
CA GLU A 133 -20.87 -3.16 18.02
C GLU A 133 -21.45 -1.74 18.24
N THR A 134 -20.81 -0.91 19.09
CA THR A 134 -21.38 0.38 19.51
C THR A 134 -20.55 1.60 19.12
N GLY A 135 -19.27 1.43 18.78
CA GLY A 135 -18.34 2.53 18.50
C GLY A 135 -17.88 3.30 19.75
N GLU A 136 -18.27 2.85 20.96
CA GLU A 136 -17.83 3.48 22.22
C GLU A 136 -16.34 3.25 22.46
N GLU A 137 -15.60 4.31 22.80
CA GLU A 137 -14.19 4.23 23.11
C GLU A 137 -13.97 3.41 24.39
N ARG A 138 -13.05 2.44 24.31
CA ARG A 138 -12.63 1.63 25.45
C ARG A 138 -11.35 2.15 26.07
N TRP A 139 -10.39 2.49 25.24
CA TRP A 139 -9.15 3.11 25.64
C TRP A 139 -8.52 3.87 24.47
N SER A 140 -7.65 4.81 24.79
CA SER A 140 -6.79 5.47 23.82
C SER A 140 -5.39 5.68 24.39
N TYR A 141 -4.39 5.61 23.53
CA TYR A 141 -2.98 5.85 23.84
C TYR A 141 -2.46 6.98 22.97
N THR A 142 -1.89 8.02 23.58
CA THR A 142 -1.28 9.16 22.87
C THR A 142 0.23 9.06 23.01
N PRO A 143 0.99 8.77 21.92
CA PRO A 143 2.44 8.79 21.96
C PRO A 143 2.97 10.23 22.08
N ASP A 144 4.15 10.37 22.66
CA ASP A 144 4.87 11.64 22.71
C ASP A 144 5.64 11.83 21.38
N ILE A 145 5.04 12.55 20.45
CA ILE A 145 5.58 12.86 19.11
C ILE A 145 5.44 14.35 18.84
N ASP A 146 6.49 14.98 18.35
CA ASP A 146 6.41 16.35 17.82
C ASP A 146 5.74 16.34 16.44
N LEU A 147 4.46 16.63 16.41
CA LEU A 147 3.65 16.63 15.18
C LEU A 147 3.97 17.80 14.25
N ASP A 148 4.61 18.87 14.73
CA ASP A 148 5.00 20.01 13.91
C ASP A 148 6.17 19.66 12.99
N ALA A 149 6.95 18.64 13.33
CA ALA A 149 7.98 18.09 12.48
C ALA A 149 7.45 17.33 11.24
N PHE A 150 6.13 17.08 11.17
CA PHE A 150 5.50 16.32 10.10
C PHE A 150 4.42 17.16 9.40
N PRO A 151 4.72 17.78 8.26
CA PRO A 151 3.77 18.66 7.55
C PRO A 151 2.44 17.98 7.23
N MET A 152 2.46 16.69 6.87
CA MET A 152 1.27 15.89 6.58
C MET A 152 1.29 14.62 7.44
N PRO A 153 0.86 14.71 8.73
CA PRO A 153 0.83 13.56 9.61
C PRO A 153 -0.16 12.51 9.10
N ARG A 154 0.24 11.23 9.17
CA ARG A 154 -0.54 10.11 8.67
C ARG A 154 -0.20 8.81 9.38
N CYS A 155 -1.19 7.92 9.49
CA CYS A 155 -1.02 6.53 9.87
C CYS A 155 -1.94 5.67 9.02
N ARG A 156 -1.48 4.49 8.56
CA ARG A 156 -2.26 3.56 7.73
C ARG A 156 -2.87 2.40 8.49
N GLY A 157 -2.47 2.18 9.74
CA GLY A 157 -3.04 1.13 10.58
C GLY A 157 -2.09 0.63 11.65
N VAL A 158 -2.56 -0.39 12.34
CA VAL A 158 -1.83 -1.16 13.36
C VAL A 158 -1.95 -2.64 13.02
N THR A 159 -1.13 -3.49 13.64
CA THR A 159 -1.21 -4.95 13.45
C THR A 159 -1.24 -5.66 14.79
N GLN A 160 -1.54 -6.96 14.80
CA GLN A 160 -1.65 -7.78 16.00
C GLN A 160 -0.47 -8.73 16.11
N TRP A 161 0.03 -8.92 17.33
CA TRP A 161 0.95 -9.99 17.71
C TRP A 161 0.39 -10.78 18.90
N ILE A 162 0.41 -12.11 18.80
CA ILE A 162 0.12 -12.99 19.94
C ILE A 162 1.44 -13.36 20.59
N ASN A 163 1.66 -12.91 21.82
CA ASN A 163 2.87 -13.18 22.58
C ASN A 163 2.83 -14.61 23.17
N PRO A 164 3.59 -15.58 22.65
CA PRO A 164 3.54 -16.96 23.11
C PRO A 164 4.17 -17.17 24.50
N ALA A 165 4.97 -16.21 24.97
CA ALA A 165 5.59 -16.28 26.30
C ALA A 165 4.62 -15.87 27.42
N VAL A 166 3.47 -15.28 27.08
CA VAL A 166 2.46 -14.79 28.03
C VAL A 166 1.23 -15.69 27.98
N ALA A 167 0.71 -16.06 29.15
CA ALA A 167 -0.48 -16.92 29.22
C ALA A 167 -1.72 -16.21 28.63
N ALA A 168 -2.59 -16.99 27.97
CA ALA A 168 -3.83 -16.47 27.43
C ALA A 168 -4.66 -15.75 28.48
N GLY A 169 -5.16 -14.54 28.15
CA GLY A 169 -5.91 -13.67 29.04
C GLY A 169 -5.09 -12.85 30.05
N ALA A 170 -3.77 -12.99 30.07
CA ALA A 170 -2.89 -12.12 30.85
C ALA A 170 -2.50 -10.87 30.04
N THR A 171 -2.18 -9.77 30.72
CA THR A 171 -1.71 -8.52 30.10
C THR A 171 -0.53 -8.77 29.16
N CYS A 172 -0.56 -8.17 27.97
CA CYS A 172 0.40 -8.35 26.90
C CYS A 172 0.44 -9.77 26.28
N HIS A 173 -0.63 -10.56 26.39
CA HIS A 173 -0.79 -11.77 25.58
C HIS A 173 -1.17 -11.44 24.14
N VAL A 174 -2.18 -10.58 23.95
CA VAL A 174 -2.55 -10.03 22.65
C VAL A 174 -2.05 -8.60 22.59
N VAL A 175 -1.11 -8.32 21.69
CA VAL A 175 -0.41 -7.04 21.60
C VAL A 175 -0.75 -6.35 20.31
N VAL A 176 -1.21 -5.13 20.38
CA VAL A 176 -1.33 -4.20 19.24
C VAL A 176 0.06 -3.63 18.97
N ILE A 177 0.55 -3.83 17.79
CA ILE A 177 1.82 -3.27 17.30
C ILE A 177 1.52 -2.03 16.48
N ALA A 178 2.03 -0.89 16.92
CA ALA A 178 1.80 0.40 16.28
C ALA A 178 3.11 1.03 15.78
N PRO A 179 3.20 1.33 14.47
CA PRO A 179 4.28 2.14 13.91
C PRO A 179 4.03 3.62 14.24
N LEU A 180 5.09 4.35 14.55
CA LEU A 180 5.04 5.78 14.84
C LEU A 180 5.85 6.56 13.80
N MET A 181 5.38 7.76 13.44
CA MET A 181 6.05 8.58 12.41
C MET A 181 7.49 8.97 12.77
N ASP A 182 7.84 8.96 14.04
CA ASP A 182 9.21 9.23 14.53
C ASP A 182 10.14 8.00 14.51
N ALA A 183 9.85 7.02 13.65
CA ALA A 183 10.64 5.80 13.45
C ALA A 183 10.61 4.78 14.60
N ARG A 184 9.70 4.91 15.57
CA ARG A 184 9.52 3.93 16.64
C ARG A 184 8.41 2.94 16.36
N VAL A 185 8.54 1.72 16.89
CA VAL A 185 7.45 0.73 16.98
C VAL A 185 7.14 0.44 18.44
N ILE A 186 5.89 0.53 18.81
CA ILE A 186 5.43 0.29 20.17
C ILE A 186 4.46 -0.88 20.24
N GLY A 187 4.40 -1.54 21.43
CA GLY A 187 3.42 -2.55 21.78
C GLY A 187 2.42 -2.04 22.80
N LEU A 188 1.13 -2.33 22.60
CA LEU A 188 0.06 -2.03 23.55
C LEU A 188 -0.77 -3.29 23.81
N ASP A 189 -1.13 -3.53 25.05
CA ASP A 189 -2.08 -4.60 25.42
C ASP A 189 -3.44 -4.35 24.77
N ALA A 190 -3.93 -5.29 23.98
CA ALA A 190 -5.15 -5.07 23.21
C ALA A 190 -6.39 -4.79 24.10
N PRO A 191 -6.61 -5.49 25.24
CA PRO A 191 -7.72 -5.18 26.13
C PRO A 191 -7.63 -3.84 26.87
N SER A 192 -6.44 -3.39 27.28
CA SER A 192 -6.29 -2.25 28.22
C SER A 192 -5.59 -1.02 27.64
N GLY A 193 -4.85 -1.15 26.53
CA GLY A 193 -4.02 -0.08 26.00
C GLY A 193 -2.72 0.18 26.79
N GLU A 194 -2.40 -0.66 27.80
CA GLU A 194 -1.16 -0.55 28.56
C GLU A 194 0.06 -0.88 27.70
N ARG A 195 1.21 -0.25 27.98
CA ARG A 195 2.45 -0.50 27.26
C ARG A 195 2.97 -1.92 27.50
N CYS A 196 3.33 -2.59 26.38
CA CYS A 196 4.01 -3.87 26.37
C CYS A 196 5.44 -3.72 25.87
N SER A 197 6.35 -4.53 26.41
CA SER A 197 7.78 -4.53 26.04
C SER A 197 8.09 -5.69 25.07
N PHE A 198 9.14 -5.51 24.29
CA PHE A 198 9.75 -6.51 23.44
C PHE A 198 11.03 -7.02 24.13
N GLY A 199 10.94 -8.13 24.84
CA GLY A 199 12.00 -8.57 25.74
C GLY A 199 12.35 -7.53 26.79
N GLN A 200 13.56 -6.98 26.71
CA GLN A 200 14.03 -5.91 27.62
C GLN A 200 13.79 -4.48 27.06
N GLN A 201 13.29 -4.36 25.83
CA GLN A 201 13.08 -3.07 25.16
C GLN A 201 11.64 -2.62 25.31
N SER A 202 11.40 -1.37 25.71
CA SER A 202 10.07 -0.78 25.79
C SER A 202 9.50 -0.44 24.42
N GLU A 203 10.34 -0.30 23.39
CA GLU A 203 10.02 0.02 22.01
C GLU A 203 11.16 -0.40 21.09
N LEU A 204 10.91 -0.50 19.77
CA LEU A 204 11.94 -0.71 18.77
C LEU A 204 12.21 0.62 18.08
N ASP A 205 13.47 1.06 18.07
CA ASP A 205 13.91 2.27 17.39
C ASP A 205 14.54 1.92 16.03
N LEU A 206 13.89 2.32 14.96
CA LEU A 206 14.35 2.06 13.61
C LEU A 206 15.27 3.17 13.07
N SER A 207 15.53 4.21 13.83
CA SER A 207 16.54 5.22 13.48
C SER A 207 17.98 4.73 13.69
N GLU A 208 18.16 3.67 14.49
CA GLU A 208 19.47 3.09 14.75
C GLU A 208 20.17 2.64 13.46
N GLY A 209 21.43 3.05 13.28
CA GLY A 209 22.26 2.71 12.13
C GLY A 209 21.98 3.51 10.84
N LEU A 210 20.98 4.41 10.82
CA LEU A 210 20.69 5.25 9.65
C LEU A 210 21.62 6.48 9.54
N GLY A 211 22.42 6.76 10.58
CA GLY A 211 23.19 7.99 10.69
C GLY A 211 22.33 9.20 11.08
N PRO A 212 22.90 10.39 11.11
CA PRO A 212 22.16 11.60 11.44
C PRO A 212 21.25 12.01 10.28
N PHE A 213 19.99 12.33 10.56
CA PHE A 213 19.03 12.88 9.61
C PHE A 213 18.04 13.83 10.32
N GLU A 214 17.37 14.68 9.56
CA GLU A 214 16.36 15.59 10.09
C GLU A 214 15.05 14.85 10.36
N THR A 215 14.33 15.26 11.42
CA THR A 215 13.03 14.70 11.75
C THR A 215 12.08 14.86 10.54
N GLY A 216 11.34 13.79 10.22
CA GLY A 216 10.48 13.75 9.03
C GLY A 216 11.17 13.19 7.76
N PHE A 217 12.50 13.01 7.75
CA PHE A 217 13.17 12.38 6.60
C PHE A 217 12.99 10.87 6.55
N TYR A 218 12.80 10.23 7.69
CA TYR A 218 12.48 8.80 7.80
C TYR A 218 11.28 8.62 8.75
N MET A 219 10.26 7.91 8.31
CA MET A 219 8.99 7.76 9.03
C MET A 219 8.48 6.33 8.95
N LEU A 220 7.75 5.90 10.00
CA LEU A 220 6.93 4.69 9.93
C LEU A 220 5.45 5.10 9.95
N ASN A 221 4.75 4.85 8.87
CA ASN A 221 3.33 5.17 8.74
C ASN A 221 2.49 3.99 8.27
N THR A 222 3.13 2.82 8.07
CA THR A 222 2.50 1.57 7.62
C THR A 222 2.79 0.48 8.64
N PRO A 223 1.80 -0.32 9.05
CA PRO A 223 2.00 -1.38 10.03
C PRO A 223 2.95 -2.46 9.52
N PRO A 224 3.82 -3.00 10.38
CA PRO A 224 4.75 -4.06 10.03
C PRO A 224 4.04 -5.38 9.73
N ALA A 225 4.67 -6.24 8.93
CA ALA A 225 4.27 -7.63 8.79
C ALA A 225 4.74 -8.45 10.00
N ILE A 226 3.89 -9.35 10.49
CA ILE A 226 4.20 -10.23 11.63
C ILE A 226 4.10 -11.69 11.21
N VAL A 227 5.14 -12.47 11.47
CA VAL A 227 5.19 -13.92 11.22
C VAL A 227 5.69 -14.64 12.48
N GLY A 228 4.79 -15.22 13.24
CA GLY A 228 5.12 -15.76 14.55
C GLY A 228 5.67 -14.66 15.47
N ASN A 229 6.93 -14.76 15.88
CA ASN A 229 7.61 -13.73 16.68
C ASN A 229 8.46 -12.76 15.85
N THR A 230 8.45 -12.89 14.53
CA THR A 230 9.25 -12.03 13.66
C THR A 230 8.41 -10.85 13.17
N LEU A 231 8.83 -9.64 13.49
CA LEU A 231 8.33 -8.39 12.93
C LEU A 231 9.21 -7.97 11.76
N ILE A 232 8.64 -7.66 10.61
CA ILE A 232 9.37 -7.21 9.42
C ILE A 232 8.81 -5.87 8.96
N THR A 233 9.67 -4.87 8.78
CA THR A 233 9.25 -3.52 8.40
C THR A 233 10.33 -2.79 7.60
N GLY A 234 9.88 -1.88 6.74
CA GLY A 234 10.68 -0.82 6.11
C GLY A 234 10.18 0.55 6.57
N GLY A 235 10.73 1.60 6.00
CA GLY A 235 10.34 2.98 6.29
C GLY A 235 9.95 3.77 5.06
N SER A 236 9.23 4.87 5.28
CA SER A 236 8.96 5.92 4.30
C SER A 236 10.04 6.98 4.40
N ILE A 237 10.56 7.42 3.28
CA ILE A 237 11.58 8.46 3.17
C ILE A 237 10.92 9.70 2.54
N ALA A 238 11.34 10.90 2.96
CA ALA A 238 10.84 12.13 2.35
C ALA A 238 11.37 12.26 0.93
N ASP A 239 10.46 12.60 0.00
CA ASP A 239 10.74 12.63 -1.43
C ASP A 239 11.54 13.90 -1.82
N ASN A 240 12.40 13.81 -2.82
CA ASN A 240 13.06 14.92 -3.53
C ASN A 240 13.80 15.98 -2.69
N VAL A 241 14.10 15.71 -1.42
CA VAL A 241 14.86 16.65 -0.57
C VAL A 241 16.34 16.60 -0.93
N THR A 242 16.94 15.42 -0.89
CA THR A 242 18.37 15.23 -1.16
C THR A 242 18.68 13.80 -1.60
N THR A 243 19.78 13.61 -2.33
CA THR A 243 20.31 12.28 -2.65
C THR A 243 20.92 11.55 -1.43
N ALA A 244 21.17 12.27 -0.34
CA ALA A 244 21.72 11.73 0.91
C ALA A 244 20.62 11.42 1.94
N MET A 245 19.46 10.97 1.49
CA MET A 245 18.37 10.53 2.38
C MET A 245 18.79 9.32 3.23
N PRO A 246 18.17 9.09 4.41
CA PRO A 246 18.38 7.87 5.18
C PRO A 246 18.21 6.60 4.32
N SER A 247 18.89 5.51 4.72
CA SER A 247 18.73 4.21 4.05
C SER A 247 17.29 3.71 4.11
N GLY A 248 16.81 3.15 3.01
CA GLY A 248 15.53 2.44 2.93
C GLY A 248 15.57 1.00 3.43
N VAL A 249 16.52 0.67 4.30
CA VAL A 249 16.75 -0.67 4.84
C VAL A 249 15.47 -1.30 5.40
N VAL A 250 15.24 -2.56 5.05
CA VAL A 250 14.18 -3.42 5.63
C VAL A 250 14.78 -4.28 6.72
N ARG A 251 14.15 -4.33 7.88
CA ARG A 251 14.64 -5.07 9.05
C ARG A 251 13.63 -6.03 9.60
N ALA A 252 14.13 -7.14 10.15
CA ALA A 252 13.35 -8.04 10.98
C ALA A 252 13.83 -8.00 12.43
N TYR A 253 12.87 -8.04 13.34
CA TYR A 253 13.09 -8.04 14.79
C TYR A 253 12.42 -9.25 15.43
N ASP A 254 13.06 -9.81 16.46
CA ASP A 254 12.43 -10.77 17.34
C ASP A 254 11.57 -10.02 18.40
N LEU A 255 10.28 -10.18 18.34
CA LEU A 255 9.35 -9.53 19.28
C LEU A 255 9.48 -10.05 20.71
N SER A 256 10.00 -11.27 20.90
CA SER A 256 10.20 -11.85 22.24
C SER A 256 11.45 -11.29 22.94
N GLU A 257 12.49 -10.96 22.19
CA GLU A 257 13.78 -10.51 22.71
C GLU A 257 14.05 -9.02 22.42
N GLY A 258 13.38 -8.45 21.42
CA GLY A 258 13.55 -7.06 20.98
C GLY A 258 14.79 -6.82 20.10
N GLY A 259 15.50 -7.88 19.71
CA GLY A 259 16.73 -7.79 18.91
C GLY A 259 16.48 -7.83 17.39
N VAL A 260 17.41 -7.24 16.61
CA VAL A 260 17.43 -7.36 15.15
C VAL A 260 17.83 -8.78 14.76
N LEU A 261 17.01 -9.45 13.96
CA LEU A 261 17.29 -10.76 13.39
C LEU A 261 18.13 -10.66 12.13
N TRP A 262 17.74 -9.74 11.23
CA TRP A 262 18.43 -9.44 9.99
C TRP A 262 18.06 -8.04 9.49
N ALA A 263 18.90 -7.52 8.59
CA ALA A 263 18.65 -6.31 7.84
C ALA A 263 18.96 -6.57 6.36
N TRP A 264 18.09 -6.12 5.47
CA TRP A 264 18.30 -6.14 4.03
C TRP A 264 18.40 -4.70 3.53
N GLU A 265 19.54 -4.36 2.98
CA GLU A 265 19.77 -3.06 2.35
C GLU A 265 19.47 -3.17 0.85
N PRO A 266 18.55 -2.36 0.29
CA PRO A 266 18.11 -2.49 -1.09
C PRO A 266 19.11 -1.86 -2.09
N LEU A 267 20.31 -2.41 -2.16
CA LEU A 267 21.36 -2.01 -3.09
C LEU A 267 22.15 -3.22 -3.59
N VAL A 268 22.89 -3.03 -4.68
CA VAL A 268 23.94 -3.94 -5.15
C VAL A 268 25.22 -3.17 -5.34
N GLY A 269 26.38 -3.85 -5.22
CA GLY A 269 27.66 -3.28 -5.57
C GLY A 269 27.77 -2.99 -7.08
N PRO A 270 28.82 -2.24 -7.50
CA PRO A 270 29.04 -1.89 -8.92
C PRO A 270 29.18 -3.10 -9.85
N ASP A 271 29.48 -4.26 -9.32
CA ASP A 271 29.58 -5.55 -10.02
C ASP A 271 28.27 -6.36 -9.99
N GLY A 272 27.19 -5.80 -9.41
CA GLY A 272 25.88 -6.46 -9.24
C GLY A 272 25.83 -7.44 -8.09
N THR A 273 26.84 -7.47 -7.21
CA THR A 273 26.83 -8.31 -6.01
C THR A 273 26.16 -7.58 -4.82
N PRO A 274 25.35 -8.28 -4.00
CA PRO A 274 24.86 -7.70 -2.74
C PRO A 274 26.05 -7.35 -1.83
N PRO A 275 25.95 -6.28 -1.00
CA PRO A 275 26.97 -5.97 -0.02
C PRO A 275 27.17 -7.15 0.93
N SER A 276 28.40 -7.44 1.30
CA SER A 276 28.70 -8.50 2.27
C SER A 276 28.16 -8.11 3.64
N LYS A 277 27.70 -9.11 4.44
CA LYS A 277 27.27 -8.88 5.84
C LYS A 277 28.34 -8.20 6.71
N GLU A 278 29.61 -8.29 6.32
CA GLU A 278 30.74 -7.69 7.02
C GLU A 278 30.94 -6.20 6.68
N GLU A 279 30.52 -5.77 5.50
CA GLU A 279 30.51 -4.35 5.10
C GLU A 279 29.40 -3.57 5.78
N SER A 280 28.29 -4.22 6.10
CA SER A 280 27.16 -3.65 6.84
C SER A 280 27.36 -3.62 8.37
N ALA A 281 28.43 -4.24 8.91
CA ALA A 281 28.60 -4.49 10.36
C ALA A 281 29.79 -3.76 11.02
N ASN A 282 30.51 -2.91 10.33
CA ASN A 282 31.78 -2.37 10.79
C ASN A 282 31.74 -1.22 11.84
N GLY A 283 30.66 -1.10 12.62
CA GLY A 283 30.65 -0.27 13.82
C GLY A 283 30.69 1.25 13.59
N ASP A 284 30.39 1.71 12.40
CA ASP A 284 30.14 3.11 12.06
C ASP A 284 28.74 3.51 12.55
N PRO A 285 28.56 4.69 13.17
CA PRO A 285 27.21 5.20 13.50
C PRO A 285 26.27 5.36 12.30
N ALA A 286 26.79 5.36 11.06
CA ALA A 286 26.02 5.21 9.83
C ALA A 286 26.31 3.83 9.21
N MET A 287 25.67 2.79 9.74
CA MET A 287 25.88 1.40 9.31
C MET A 287 25.31 1.11 7.92
N PHE A 288 24.25 1.83 7.51
CA PHE A 288 23.56 1.66 6.23
C PHE A 288 23.84 2.80 5.27
N ARG A 289 23.86 2.50 3.97
CA ARG A 289 24.15 3.47 2.92
C ARG A 289 22.96 4.43 2.70
N GLN A 290 23.23 5.72 2.75
CA GLN A 290 22.27 6.76 2.40
C GLN A 290 21.87 6.68 0.92
N GLY A 291 20.64 7.13 0.61
CA GLY A 291 20.11 7.24 -0.74
C GLY A 291 19.64 5.93 -1.36
N THR A 292 19.52 4.85 -0.58
CA THR A 292 18.91 3.60 -1.09
C THR A 292 17.40 3.73 -1.21
N THR A 293 16.79 2.92 -2.08
CA THR A 293 15.33 2.87 -2.23
C THR A 293 14.63 2.47 -0.92
N ASN A 294 13.40 2.92 -0.73
CA ASN A 294 12.62 2.66 0.48
C ASN A 294 11.54 1.59 0.27
N ALA A 295 10.87 1.17 1.37
CA ALA A 295 9.78 0.22 1.37
C ALA A 295 8.68 0.72 2.33
N TRP A 296 7.87 1.65 1.85
CA TRP A 296 6.92 2.41 2.65
C TRP A 296 5.50 1.83 2.69
N SER A 297 5.21 0.85 1.82
CA SER A 297 3.89 0.22 1.70
C SER A 297 3.76 -1.03 2.57
N PHE A 298 2.60 -1.66 2.53
CA PHE A 298 2.33 -2.91 3.24
C PHE A 298 3.08 -4.08 2.63
N PHE A 299 3.59 -4.98 3.46
CA PHE A 299 4.21 -6.24 3.03
C PHE A 299 3.20 -7.38 3.08
N SER A 300 3.38 -8.38 2.23
CA SER A 300 2.64 -9.64 2.31
C SER A 300 3.57 -10.79 2.63
N VAL A 301 3.02 -11.82 3.25
CA VAL A 301 3.79 -13.01 3.66
C VAL A 301 3.12 -14.27 3.19
N ASP A 302 3.91 -15.20 2.66
CA ASP A 302 3.54 -16.59 2.46
C ASP A 302 4.29 -17.45 3.49
N PRO A 303 3.64 -17.87 4.59
CA PRO A 303 4.29 -18.69 5.61
C PRO A 303 4.71 -20.07 5.13
N GLU A 304 4.02 -20.65 4.11
CA GLU A 304 4.37 -21.96 3.56
C GLU A 304 5.66 -21.92 2.76
N LEU A 305 5.87 -20.83 1.98
CA LEU A 305 7.11 -20.58 1.25
C LEU A 305 8.21 -19.97 2.12
N GLY A 306 7.85 -19.43 3.30
CA GLY A 306 8.78 -18.68 4.15
C GLY A 306 9.26 -17.37 3.49
N LEU A 307 8.43 -16.75 2.68
CA LEU A 307 8.75 -15.52 1.94
C LEU A 307 7.92 -14.33 2.44
N VAL A 308 8.57 -13.18 2.53
CA VAL A 308 7.94 -11.86 2.64
C VAL A 308 8.13 -11.11 1.33
N PHE A 309 7.05 -10.51 0.82
CA PHE A 309 7.04 -9.75 -0.43
C PHE A 309 7.03 -8.26 -0.11
N VAL A 310 8.10 -7.59 -0.50
CA VAL A 310 8.38 -6.18 -0.20
C VAL A 310 8.19 -5.37 -1.48
N PRO A 311 7.18 -4.48 -1.53
CA PRO A 311 7.07 -3.51 -2.60
C PRO A 311 7.99 -2.33 -2.30
N THR A 312 8.88 -1.99 -3.24
CA THR A 312 9.84 -0.91 -3.07
C THR A 312 9.41 0.35 -3.79
N GLY A 313 9.73 1.49 -3.20
CA GLY A 313 9.54 2.80 -3.81
C GLY A 313 10.63 3.17 -4.79
N ASN A 314 10.65 4.44 -5.19
CA ASN A 314 11.71 5.00 -6.01
C ASN A 314 12.94 5.37 -5.16
N THR A 315 14.06 5.60 -5.82
CA THR A 315 15.31 6.09 -5.19
C THR A 315 15.33 7.61 -5.27
N SER A 316 15.55 8.29 -4.14
CA SER A 316 15.61 9.77 -4.11
C SER A 316 16.88 10.29 -4.85
N ALA A 317 16.79 11.36 -5.63
CA ALA A 317 15.61 12.14 -5.98
C ALA A 317 14.82 11.46 -7.11
N ASP A 318 13.47 11.61 -7.13
CA ASP A 318 12.58 10.83 -7.97
C ASP A 318 12.70 11.15 -9.47
N TYR A 319 13.03 12.39 -9.82
CA TYR A 319 13.00 12.89 -11.20
C TYR A 319 14.37 13.00 -11.87
N TYR A 320 15.43 12.60 -11.16
CA TYR A 320 16.79 12.55 -11.66
C TYR A 320 17.54 11.34 -11.13
N GLY A 321 17.99 10.45 -12.00
CA GLY A 321 18.65 9.19 -11.65
C GLY A 321 20.13 9.10 -11.99
N GLY A 322 20.72 10.13 -12.61
CA GLY A 322 22.10 10.08 -13.14
C GLY A 322 23.20 9.87 -12.08
N HIS A 323 22.90 9.94 -10.78
CA HIS A 323 23.82 9.69 -9.66
C HIS A 323 23.71 8.29 -9.06
N ARG A 324 22.75 7.47 -9.48
CA ARG A 324 22.29 6.30 -8.69
C ARG A 324 23.21 5.09 -8.70
N GLU A 325 24.16 4.94 -9.58
CA GLU A 325 25.23 3.92 -9.60
C GLU A 325 24.91 2.59 -8.87
N GLY A 326 23.78 1.93 -9.27
CA GLY A 326 23.30 0.67 -8.68
C GLY A 326 22.33 0.82 -7.50
N LEU A 327 22.06 2.04 -6.99
CA LEU A 327 21.07 2.28 -5.95
C LEU A 327 19.63 2.01 -6.42
N ASP A 328 19.40 2.03 -7.73
CA ASP A 328 18.08 1.79 -8.35
C ASP A 328 17.85 0.33 -8.79
N TYR A 329 18.74 -0.59 -8.45
CA TYR A 329 18.60 -2.01 -8.85
C TYR A 329 17.34 -2.66 -8.28
N TYR A 330 16.99 -2.34 -7.04
CA TYR A 330 15.77 -2.79 -6.39
C TYR A 330 14.68 -1.71 -6.31
N SER A 331 14.87 -0.57 -6.94
CA SER A 331 13.88 0.51 -7.03
C SER A 331 12.66 0.04 -7.82
N SER A 332 11.47 0.53 -7.45
CA SER A 332 10.21 0.29 -8.13
C SER A 332 9.98 -1.18 -8.48
N SER A 333 10.18 -2.05 -7.48
CA SER A 333 10.23 -3.51 -7.62
C SER A 333 9.31 -4.22 -6.62
N VAL A 334 8.98 -5.47 -6.91
CA VAL A 334 8.56 -6.45 -5.92
C VAL A 334 9.76 -7.30 -5.58
N VAL A 335 10.15 -7.35 -4.30
CA VAL A 335 11.29 -8.13 -3.83
C VAL A 335 10.79 -9.19 -2.85
N ALA A 336 11.07 -10.46 -3.12
CA ALA A 336 10.80 -11.55 -2.19
C ALA A 336 12.04 -11.83 -1.34
N LEU A 337 11.90 -11.65 -0.02
CA LEU A 337 12.95 -11.96 0.95
C LEU A 337 12.58 -13.21 1.72
N ARG A 338 13.57 -14.02 2.08
CA ARG A 338 13.34 -15.13 3.03
C ARG A 338 13.11 -14.57 4.43
N VAL A 339 12.01 -14.96 5.06
CA VAL A 339 11.66 -14.55 6.43
C VAL A 339 12.76 -14.89 7.44
N ALA A 340 13.45 -16.00 7.22
CA ALA A 340 14.44 -16.55 8.15
C ALA A 340 15.73 -15.72 8.24
N ASP A 341 16.18 -15.11 7.15
CA ASP A 341 17.52 -14.49 7.07
C ASP A 341 17.61 -13.21 6.24
N GLY A 342 16.48 -12.80 5.62
CA GLY A 342 16.41 -11.58 4.80
C GLY A 342 17.12 -11.68 3.44
N GLU A 343 17.58 -12.89 3.03
CA GLU A 343 18.17 -13.05 1.71
C GLU A 343 17.14 -12.95 0.60
N VAL A 344 17.51 -12.29 -0.51
CA VAL A 344 16.64 -12.15 -1.69
C VAL A 344 16.46 -13.51 -2.36
N ALA A 345 15.21 -13.96 -2.44
CA ALA A 345 14.85 -15.15 -3.19
C ALA A 345 14.66 -14.83 -4.68
N TRP A 346 13.98 -13.73 -4.97
CA TRP A 346 13.79 -13.18 -6.32
C TRP A 346 13.37 -11.71 -6.22
N HIS A 347 13.49 -10.97 -7.34
CA HIS A 347 12.88 -9.66 -7.49
C HIS A 347 12.34 -9.48 -8.91
N PHE A 348 11.34 -8.63 -9.05
CA PHE A 348 10.77 -8.22 -10.32
C PHE A 348 10.66 -6.69 -10.35
N GLN A 349 11.49 -6.05 -11.19
CA GLN A 349 11.50 -4.60 -11.35
C GLN A 349 10.40 -4.17 -12.32
N THR A 350 9.46 -3.32 -11.87
CA THR A 350 8.33 -2.85 -12.68
C THR A 350 8.68 -1.62 -13.51
N VAL A 351 9.66 -0.83 -13.07
CA VAL A 351 10.22 0.32 -13.81
C VAL A 351 11.75 0.28 -13.73
N ARG A 352 12.38 0.27 -14.87
CA ARG A 352 13.85 0.37 -14.95
C ARG A 352 14.26 1.82 -14.98
N HIS A 353 15.22 2.18 -14.13
CA HIS A 353 15.72 3.54 -13.99
C HIS A 353 14.57 4.55 -13.84
N ASP A 354 13.84 4.42 -12.74
CA ASP A 354 12.61 5.19 -12.49
C ASP A 354 12.95 6.67 -12.24
N ILE A 355 12.57 7.52 -13.17
CA ILE A 355 12.68 8.98 -13.10
C ILE A 355 11.29 9.65 -13.19
N TRP A 356 10.24 8.95 -12.75
CA TRP A 356 8.83 9.40 -12.83
C TRP A 356 8.10 9.32 -11.50
N ASP A 357 8.75 8.86 -10.43
CA ASP A 357 8.10 8.54 -9.15
C ASP A 357 7.03 7.43 -9.32
N PHE A 358 7.40 6.36 -10.03
CA PHE A 358 6.53 5.24 -10.32
C PHE A 358 6.73 4.06 -9.36
N ASP A 359 6.73 4.34 -8.07
CA ASP A 359 6.79 3.34 -6.99
C ASP A 359 5.93 2.11 -7.24
N VAL A 360 6.25 1.03 -6.53
CA VAL A 360 5.31 -0.06 -6.25
C VAL A 360 4.58 0.29 -4.94
N PRO A 361 3.37 0.89 -5.00
CA PRO A 361 2.80 1.61 -3.87
C PRO A 361 1.90 0.78 -2.99
N SER A 362 1.52 -0.42 -3.42
CA SER A 362 0.48 -1.22 -2.78
C SER A 362 0.99 -2.54 -2.25
N GLN A 363 0.24 -3.11 -1.30
CA GLN A 363 0.50 -4.46 -0.80
C GLN A 363 0.51 -5.48 -1.94
N PRO A 364 1.58 -6.29 -2.11
CA PRO A 364 1.56 -7.43 -3.02
C PRO A 364 0.45 -8.40 -2.60
N THR A 365 -0.55 -8.63 -3.45
CA THR A 365 -1.75 -9.37 -3.06
C THR A 365 -1.66 -10.81 -3.51
N LEU A 366 -1.66 -11.76 -2.56
CA LEU A 366 -1.49 -13.18 -2.84
C LEU A 366 -2.82 -13.84 -3.20
N PHE A 367 -2.79 -14.73 -4.19
CA PHE A 367 -3.96 -15.48 -4.63
C PHE A 367 -3.63 -16.92 -5.04
N ASP A 368 -4.63 -17.79 -4.92
CA ASP A 368 -4.61 -19.15 -5.42
C ASP A 368 -5.78 -19.34 -6.39
N ILE A 369 -5.49 -19.82 -7.59
CA ILE A 369 -6.49 -20.10 -8.62
C ILE A 369 -6.22 -21.43 -9.30
N GLU A 370 -7.26 -22.04 -9.83
CA GLU A 370 -7.12 -23.16 -10.76
C GLU A 370 -7.02 -22.62 -12.19
N ARG A 371 -5.96 -22.99 -12.91
CA ARG A 371 -5.76 -22.67 -14.32
C ARG A 371 -5.28 -23.92 -15.06
N ASP A 372 -6.01 -24.32 -16.11
CA ASP A 372 -5.71 -25.51 -16.91
C ASP A 372 -5.55 -26.79 -16.07
N GLY A 373 -6.38 -26.94 -15.03
CA GLY A 373 -6.36 -28.07 -14.10
C GLY A 373 -5.15 -28.11 -13.16
N LYS A 374 -4.46 -26.98 -12.99
CA LYS A 374 -3.33 -26.82 -12.06
C LYS A 374 -3.59 -25.68 -11.10
N LEU A 375 -3.21 -25.87 -9.85
CA LEU A 375 -3.16 -24.81 -8.86
C LEU A 375 -2.03 -23.83 -9.22
N VAL A 376 -2.37 -22.58 -9.44
CA VAL A 376 -1.44 -21.46 -9.62
C VAL A 376 -1.43 -20.65 -8.35
N ARG A 377 -0.27 -20.52 -7.73
CA ARG A 377 -0.03 -19.68 -6.57
C ARG A 377 0.57 -18.38 -7.04
N GLY A 378 -0.28 -17.35 -7.15
CA GLY A 378 0.08 -16.08 -7.75
C GLY A 378 0.23 -14.94 -6.75
N LEU A 379 0.83 -13.87 -7.26
CA LEU A 379 0.94 -12.57 -6.63
C LEU A 379 0.47 -11.52 -7.65
N ALA A 380 -0.48 -10.67 -7.26
CA ALA A 380 -0.91 -9.53 -8.04
C ALA A 380 -0.29 -8.24 -7.49
N GLN A 381 0.40 -7.48 -8.35
CA GLN A 381 0.98 -6.21 -8.00
C GLN A 381 0.41 -5.10 -8.85
N THR A 382 -0.26 -4.15 -8.21
CA THR A 382 -0.70 -2.89 -8.82
C THR A 382 0.37 -1.82 -8.65
N THR A 383 0.56 -0.97 -9.65
CA THR A 383 1.69 -0.03 -9.72
C THR A 383 1.26 1.38 -10.10
N LYS A 384 2.09 2.39 -9.78
CA LYS A 384 1.82 3.78 -10.13
C LYS A 384 1.70 4.00 -11.65
N GLN A 385 2.36 3.18 -12.49
CA GLN A 385 2.18 3.25 -13.95
C GLN A 385 0.77 2.86 -14.43
N GLY A 386 -0.10 2.35 -13.55
CA GLY A 386 -1.44 1.89 -13.90
C GLY A 386 -1.48 0.47 -14.46
N TYR A 387 -0.39 -0.28 -14.33
CA TYR A 387 -0.33 -1.70 -14.71
C TYR A 387 -0.59 -2.61 -13.51
N VAL A 388 -1.05 -3.83 -13.81
CA VAL A 388 -1.17 -4.94 -12.87
C VAL A 388 -0.27 -6.06 -13.35
N TYR A 389 0.70 -6.43 -12.54
CA TYR A 389 1.57 -7.57 -12.79
C TYR A 389 1.03 -8.79 -12.04
N LEU A 390 0.89 -9.91 -12.74
CA LEU A 390 0.50 -11.20 -12.18
C LEU A 390 1.72 -12.12 -12.26
N LEU A 391 2.28 -12.47 -11.10
CA LEU A 391 3.53 -13.21 -10.97
C LEU A 391 3.29 -14.54 -10.25
N ASP A 392 4.10 -15.56 -10.54
CA ASP A 392 4.24 -16.73 -9.68
C ASP A 392 4.94 -16.31 -8.39
N ARG A 393 4.28 -16.49 -7.25
CA ARG A 393 4.81 -15.96 -5.98
C ARG A 393 6.03 -16.71 -5.42
N ALA A 394 6.32 -17.92 -5.93
CA ALA A 394 7.50 -18.68 -5.53
C ALA A 394 8.76 -18.26 -6.30
N THR A 395 8.62 -17.82 -7.56
CA THR A 395 9.75 -17.57 -8.47
C THR A 395 9.86 -16.14 -8.97
N GLY A 396 8.78 -15.35 -8.89
CA GLY A 396 8.69 -14.02 -9.50
C GLY A 396 8.44 -14.05 -11.02
N ASP A 397 8.30 -15.22 -11.63
CA ASP A 397 8.05 -15.35 -13.06
C ASP A 397 6.67 -14.80 -13.42
N PRO A 398 6.54 -14.00 -14.50
CA PRO A 398 5.25 -13.49 -14.93
C PRO A 398 4.30 -14.60 -15.39
N LEU A 399 3.06 -14.60 -14.91
CA LEU A 399 2.01 -15.54 -15.34
C LEU A 399 1.50 -15.28 -16.76
N PHE A 400 1.72 -14.07 -17.27
CA PHE A 400 1.44 -13.65 -18.65
C PHE A 400 2.68 -12.97 -19.24
N PRO A 401 2.90 -13.03 -20.57
CA PRO A 401 4.09 -12.46 -21.19
C PRO A 401 4.29 -10.98 -20.85
N ILE A 402 5.52 -10.62 -20.55
CA ILE A 402 5.96 -9.23 -20.44
C ILE A 402 6.54 -8.82 -21.80
N ILE A 403 6.17 -7.63 -22.27
CA ILE A 403 6.61 -7.07 -23.53
C ILE A 403 7.60 -5.95 -23.24
N GLU A 404 8.85 -6.13 -23.67
CA GLU A 404 9.85 -5.07 -23.62
C GLU A 404 9.48 -3.98 -24.62
N THR A 405 8.91 -2.90 -24.11
CA THR A 405 8.34 -1.82 -24.92
C THR A 405 9.30 -0.63 -24.96
N PRO A 406 9.75 -0.19 -26.15
CA PRO A 406 10.54 1.02 -26.29
C PRO A 406 9.81 2.24 -25.71
N VAL A 407 10.56 3.12 -25.02
CA VAL A 407 10.02 4.32 -24.37
C VAL A 407 10.73 5.58 -24.86
N PRO A 408 10.12 6.78 -24.71
CA PRO A 408 10.73 8.04 -25.09
C PRO A 408 12.12 8.21 -24.47
N GLN A 409 13.06 8.69 -25.26
CA GLN A 409 14.45 8.90 -24.89
C GLN A 409 14.78 10.38 -24.74
N GLY A 410 15.94 10.72 -24.19
CA GLY A 410 16.40 12.10 -24.07
C GLY A 410 16.01 12.72 -22.74
N ALA A 411 16.40 12.08 -21.63
CA ALA A 411 16.39 12.69 -20.31
C ALA A 411 17.30 13.93 -20.26
N VAL A 412 17.18 14.73 -19.19
CA VAL A 412 18.02 15.91 -18.97
C VAL A 412 19.51 15.56 -18.90
N ALA A 413 20.37 16.56 -19.06
CA ALA A 413 21.83 16.36 -19.09
C ALA A 413 22.36 15.62 -17.87
N GLY A 414 23.15 14.57 -18.10
CA GLY A 414 23.74 13.73 -17.04
C GLY A 414 22.85 12.57 -16.60
N ASP A 415 21.65 12.45 -17.15
CA ASP A 415 20.73 11.34 -16.92
C ASP A 415 20.39 10.58 -18.21
N PHE A 416 19.63 9.48 -18.11
CA PHE A 416 19.20 8.67 -19.25
C PHE A 416 17.83 8.07 -19.01
N THR A 417 17.20 7.53 -20.05
CA THR A 417 16.03 6.66 -19.94
C THR A 417 16.42 5.24 -20.31
N ALA A 418 15.95 4.25 -19.57
CA ALA A 418 16.10 2.85 -19.98
C ALA A 418 15.52 2.68 -21.40
N PRO A 419 16.15 1.90 -22.31
CA PRO A 419 15.68 1.78 -23.69
C PRO A 419 14.27 1.20 -23.82
N THR A 420 13.89 0.32 -22.89
CA THR A 420 12.59 -0.34 -22.84
C THR A 420 12.09 -0.42 -21.41
N GLN A 421 10.77 -0.54 -21.25
CA GLN A 421 10.12 -0.85 -19.99
C GLN A 421 9.32 -2.16 -20.09
N PRO A 422 9.23 -2.94 -18.99
CA PRO A 422 8.56 -4.24 -18.97
C PRO A 422 7.03 -4.06 -18.85
N ILE A 423 6.31 -4.05 -19.97
CA ILE A 423 4.86 -3.86 -19.98
C ILE A 423 4.15 -5.21 -19.98
N PRO A 424 3.20 -5.49 -19.05
CA PRO A 424 2.44 -6.73 -19.05
C PRO A 424 1.50 -6.80 -20.27
N SER A 425 1.46 -7.96 -20.95
CA SER A 425 0.51 -8.17 -22.03
C SER A 425 -0.92 -8.37 -21.53
N LYS A 426 -1.04 -8.84 -20.28
CA LYS A 426 -2.29 -9.02 -19.54
C LYS A 426 -2.06 -8.81 -18.05
N PRO A 427 -3.04 -8.21 -17.36
CA PRO A 427 -4.22 -7.53 -17.91
C PRO A 427 -3.84 -6.36 -18.81
N ARG A 428 -4.77 -5.92 -19.71
CA ARG A 428 -4.57 -4.65 -20.43
C ARG A 428 -4.44 -3.50 -19.42
N SER A 429 -3.79 -2.43 -19.80
CA SER A 429 -3.81 -1.20 -18.99
C SER A 429 -5.25 -0.81 -18.66
N LEU A 430 -5.48 -0.47 -17.39
CA LEU A 430 -6.74 0.12 -16.92
C LEU A 430 -6.75 1.64 -17.07
N PHE A 431 -5.63 2.20 -17.47
CA PHE A 431 -5.41 3.61 -17.64
C PHE A 431 -5.57 3.98 -19.13
N ASP A 432 -6.57 4.81 -19.44
CA ASP A 432 -6.75 5.33 -20.78
C ASP A 432 -5.91 6.59 -20.95
N LEU A 433 -4.86 6.50 -21.77
CA LEU A 433 -3.97 7.63 -22.03
C LEU A 433 -4.60 8.57 -23.05
N PRO A 434 -4.47 9.91 -22.89
CA PRO A 434 -4.77 10.83 -23.94
C PRO A 434 -3.80 10.60 -25.11
N GLY A 435 -4.33 10.24 -26.26
CA GLY A 435 -3.52 9.88 -27.44
C GLY A 435 -2.86 11.06 -28.14
N GLU A 436 -3.47 12.24 -28.18
CA GLU A 436 -3.02 13.43 -28.89
C GLU A 436 -3.68 14.71 -28.32
N GLN A 437 -3.27 15.89 -28.79
CA GLN A 437 -3.87 17.19 -28.42
C GLN A 437 -5.41 17.22 -28.52
N GLU A 438 -6.01 16.40 -29.35
CA GLU A 438 -7.47 16.31 -29.53
C GLU A 438 -8.21 15.68 -28.33
N SER A 439 -7.48 14.94 -27.49
CA SER A 439 -8.05 14.29 -26.28
C SER A 439 -8.11 15.19 -25.05
N VAL A 440 -7.66 16.43 -25.13
CA VAL A 440 -7.76 17.40 -24.04
C VAL A 440 -9.22 17.75 -23.75
N TRP A 441 -9.56 17.82 -22.47
CA TRP A 441 -10.90 18.10 -22.00
C TRP A 441 -10.96 19.44 -21.21
N GLY A 442 -12.14 20.01 -21.07
CA GLY A 442 -12.42 21.17 -20.25
C GLY A 442 -13.94 21.34 -20.05
N LEU A 443 -14.33 21.98 -18.95
CA LEU A 443 -15.74 22.24 -18.61
C LEU A 443 -16.44 23.14 -19.65
N THR A 444 -15.69 24.00 -20.32
CA THR A 444 -16.16 24.91 -21.38
C THR A 444 -15.19 24.86 -22.58
N PRO A 445 -15.60 25.31 -23.77
CA PRO A 445 -14.67 25.42 -24.90
C PRO A 445 -13.45 26.31 -24.62
N TRP A 446 -13.61 27.37 -23.84
CA TRP A 446 -12.52 28.23 -23.41
C TRP A 446 -11.55 27.48 -22.48
N ASP A 447 -12.08 26.78 -21.50
CA ASP A 447 -11.34 26.01 -20.54
C ASP A 447 -10.56 24.86 -21.22
N LYS A 448 -11.20 24.17 -22.18
CA LYS A 448 -10.53 23.19 -23.05
C LYS A 448 -9.42 23.83 -23.86
N GLY A 449 -9.60 25.05 -24.39
CA GLY A 449 -8.58 25.78 -25.12
C GLY A 449 -7.34 26.06 -24.26
N ALA A 450 -7.54 26.53 -23.03
CA ALA A 450 -6.46 26.74 -22.09
C ALA A 450 -5.66 25.46 -21.78
N CYS A 451 -6.37 24.34 -21.56
CA CYS A 451 -5.72 23.03 -21.40
C CYS A 451 -4.89 22.62 -22.63
N ALA A 452 -5.40 22.89 -23.85
CA ALA A 452 -4.70 22.57 -25.08
C ALA A 452 -3.44 23.45 -25.26
N ASP A 453 -3.50 24.74 -24.90
CA ASP A 453 -2.36 25.65 -24.96
C ASP A 453 -1.25 25.20 -23.99
N VAL A 454 -1.61 24.79 -22.77
CA VAL A 454 -0.65 24.25 -21.80
C VAL A 454 -0.03 22.96 -22.32
N LEU A 455 -0.84 21.99 -22.80
CA LEU A 455 -0.29 20.73 -23.35
C LEU A 455 0.67 20.98 -24.51
N ALA A 456 0.37 21.95 -25.39
CA ALA A 456 1.24 22.30 -26.51
C ALA A 456 2.60 22.88 -26.06
N SER A 457 2.69 23.45 -24.85
CA SER A 457 3.94 23.97 -24.27
C SER A 457 4.77 22.89 -23.56
N LEU A 458 4.20 21.72 -23.28
CA LEU A 458 4.84 20.63 -22.55
C LEU A 458 5.42 19.60 -23.51
N ARG A 459 6.42 18.89 -23.03
CA ARG A 459 6.85 17.64 -23.65
C ARG A 459 5.90 16.50 -23.24
N TYR A 460 5.29 15.85 -24.21
CA TYR A 460 4.48 14.65 -23.99
C TYR A 460 4.57 13.71 -25.18
N GLU A 461 5.13 12.54 -24.97
CA GLU A 461 5.36 11.50 -25.98
C GLU A 461 4.68 10.16 -25.58
N GLY A 462 3.74 10.21 -24.61
CA GLY A 462 3.07 9.06 -24.04
C GLY A 462 3.62 8.66 -22.68
N PRO A 463 3.34 7.42 -22.23
CA PRO A 463 3.90 6.89 -20.99
C PRO A 463 5.41 6.96 -20.97
N PHE A 464 6.00 7.18 -19.80
CA PHE A 464 7.44 7.28 -19.63
C PHE A 464 8.11 8.43 -20.41
N THR A 465 7.36 9.50 -20.74
CA THR A 465 7.98 10.77 -21.17
C THR A 465 8.92 11.25 -20.07
N PRO A 466 10.25 11.41 -20.32
CA PRO A 466 11.18 11.79 -19.27
C PRO A 466 10.96 13.23 -18.80
N PRO A 467 11.28 13.54 -17.53
CA PRO A 467 11.33 14.91 -17.02
C PRO A 467 12.22 15.81 -17.89
N ASP A 468 11.78 17.05 -18.12
CA ASP A 468 12.46 17.95 -19.04
C ASP A 468 12.49 19.39 -18.50
N VAL A 469 13.45 20.20 -18.96
CA VAL A 469 13.55 21.62 -18.62
C VAL A 469 12.41 22.45 -19.25
N GLN A 470 11.85 21.99 -20.37
CA GLN A 470 10.66 22.60 -20.98
C GLN A 470 9.41 22.38 -20.10
N GLY A 471 9.43 21.38 -19.22
CA GLY A 471 8.29 20.80 -18.53
C GLY A 471 7.69 19.64 -19.30
N SER A 472 7.38 18.56 -18.61
CA SER A 472 6.81 17.34 -19.15
C SER A 472 5.52 16.94 -18.45
N LEU A 473 4.57 16.39 -19.22
CA LEU A 473 3.36 15.81 -18.67
C LEU A 473 3.61 14.33 -18.37
N HIS A 474 3.41 13.93 -17.12
CA HIS A 474 3.45 12.55 -16.67
C HIS A 474 2.02 12.00 -16.52
N MET A 475 1.73 10.93 -17.25
CA MET A 475 0.45 10.23 -17.23
C MET A 475 0.72 8.71 -17.15
N PRO A 476 0.33 8.05 -16.07
CA PRO A 476 -0.31 8.55 -14.85
C PRO A 476 0.52 9.57 -14.08
N SER A 477 -0.15 10.24 -13.12
CA SER A 477 0.50 11.20 -12.22
C SER A 477 1.47 10.53 -11.24
N ALA A 478 2.21 11.32 -10.46
CA ALA A 478 2.97 10.86 -9.29
C ALA A 478 2.09 10.18 -8.22
N PHE A 479 0.78 10.47 -8.17
CA PHE A 479 -0.17 9.67 -7.38
C PHE A 479 -0.42 8.30 -7.98
N GLY A 480 -0.04 8.07 -9.22
CA GLY A 480 -0.15 6.82 -9.96
C GLY A 480 -1.54 6.51 -10.50
N GLY A 481 -1.58 5.52 -11.38
CA GLY A 481 -2.82 4.87 -11.80
C GLY A 481 -3.41 4.02 -10.67
N HIS A 482 -2.55 3.40 -9.86
CA HIS A 482 -2.89 2.72 -8.60
C HIS A 482 -2.03 3.28 -7.47
N ASN A 483 -2.53 3.21 -6.23
CA ASN A 483 -1.80 3.69 -5.07
C ASN A 483 -1.93 2.72 -3.88
N TRP A 484 -1.53 3.15 -2.67
CA TRP A 484 -1.38 2.35 -1.45
C TRP A 484 -2.60 1.51 -1.06
N GLY A 485 -3.80 1.86 -1.49
CA GLY A 485 -5.01 1.12 -1.16
C GLY A 485 -5.03 -0.32 -1.68
N GLY A 486 -4.31 -0.60 -2.76
CA GLY A 486 -4.19 -1.95 -3.32
C GLY A 486 -5.49 -2.55 -3.85
N PRO A 487 -5.43 -3.76 -4.41
CA PRO A 487 -6.60 -4.49 -4.91
C PRO A 487 -7.20 -5.43 -3.86
N ALA A 488 -8.41 -5.92 -4.12
CA ALA A 488 -9.03 -7.00 -3.36
C ALA A 488 -9.21 -8.26 -4.22
N ILE A 489 -9.18 -9.45 -3.59
CA ILE A 489 -9.36 -10.74 -4.26
C ILE A 489 -10.72 -11.34 -3.92
N ASP A 490 -11.56 -11.56 -4.92
CA ASP A 490 -12.71 -12.46 -4.80
C ASP A 490 -12.25 -13.90 -5.06
N ARG A 491 -11.93 -14.62 -3.99
CA ARG A 491 -11.41 -15.99 -4.07
C ARG A 491 -12.40 -16.97 -4.65
N ALA A 492 -13.70 -16.75 -4.36
CA ALA A 492 -14.74 -17.66 -4.83
C ALA A 492 -14.96 -17.55 -6.35
N ARG A 493 -14.63 -16.40 -6.93
CA ARG A 493 -14.84 -16.11 -8.35
C ARG A 493 -13.55 -15.93 -9.14
N GLY A 494 -12.39 -15.99 -8.48
CA GLY A 494 -11.08 -15.83 -9.12
C GLY A 494 -10.87 -14.44 -9.71
N LYS A 495 -11.39 -13.39 -9.06
CA LYS A 495 -11.33 -12.00 -9.57
C LYS A 495 -10.46 -11.10 -8.71
N LEU A 496 -9.71 -10.25 -9.37
CA LEU A 496 -9.02 -9.10 -8.76
C LEU A 496 -9.87 -7.86 -8.98
N ILE A 497 -10.22 -7.17 -7.89
CA ILE A 497 -10.96 -5.91 -7.93
C ILE A 497 -10.02 -4.76 -7.61
N VAL A 498 -9.96 -3.78 -8.50
CA VAL A 498 -8.98 -2.67 -8.39
C VAL A 498 -9.59 -1.35 -8.83
N ASN A 499 -9.27 -0.27 -8.10
CA ASN A 499 -9.60 1.09 -8.49
C ASN A 499 -8.42 1.78 -9.14
N THR A 500 -8.70 2.70 -10.07
CA THR A 500 -7.69 3.42 -10.86
C THR A 500 -7.93 4.91 -10.83
N LEU A 501 -6.87 5.70 -10.78
CA LEU A 501 -6.86 7.16 -10.81
C LEU A 501 -6.31 7.65 -12.16
N HIS A 502 -7.06 8.52 -12.87
CA HIS A 502 -6.77 8.97 -14.24
C HIS A 502 -6.49 10.49 -14.29
N VAL A 503 -5.46 10.92 -13.55
CA VAL A 503 -4.99 12.32 -13.56
C VAL A 503 -3.52 12.41 -13.97
N GLY A 504 -3.08 13.56 -14.43
CA GLY A 504 -1.69 13.82 -14.80
C GLY A 504 -1.00 14.77 -13.83
N THR A 505 0.32 14.67 -13.75
CA THR A 505 1.23 15.59 -13.06
C THR A 505 2.12 16.28 -14.09
N VAL A 506 2.41 17.57 -13.92
CA VAL A 506 3.42 18.25 -14.72
C VAL A 506 4.69 18.41 -13.90
N VAL A 507 5.83 18.06 -14.48
CA VAL A 507 7.15 18.17 -13.86
C VAL A 507 8.06 19.01 -14.75
N GLN A 508 8.75 20.01 -14.19
CA GLN A 508 9.73 20.84 -14.86
C GLN A 508 11.07 20.76 -14.12
N MET A 509 12.11 20.39 -14.85
CA MET A 509 13.47 20.34 -14.32
C MET A 509 14.14 21.71 -14.43
N ILE A 510 14.67 22.23 -13.33
CA ILE A 510 15.32 23.52 -13.25
C ILE A 510 16.83 23.30 -13.05
N PRO A 511 17.72 23.79 -13.92
CA PRO A 511 19.16 23.71 -13.69
C PRO A 511 19.58 24.27 -12.33
N ARG A 512 20.55 23.67 -11.65
CA ARG A 512 20.95 23.98 -10.28
C ARG A 512 21.35 25.44 -10.06
N ASP A 513 21.98 26.07 -11.06
CA ASP A 513 22.37 27.47 -11.03
C ASP A 513 21.20 28.45 -11.15
N GLN A 514 20.01 27.95 -11.49
CA GLN A 514 18.77 28.70 -11.57
C GLN A 514 17.78 28.32 -10.48
N CYS A 515 18.11 27.35 -9.65
CA CYS A 515 17.37 27.08 -8.42
C CYS A 515 17.65 28.20 -7.41
N ASP A 516 16.63 28.58 -6.63
CA ASP A 516 16.85 29.56 -5.59
C ASP A 516 17.88 29.09 -4.56
N SER A 517 18.76 30.02 -4.19
CA SER A 517 19.85 29.77 -3.22
C SER A 517 19.38 29.69 -1.76
N GLY A 518 18.10 29.62 -1.52
CA GLY A 518 17.52 29.33 -0.21
C GLY A 518 17.90 27.91 0.19
N GLY A 519 19.00 27.76 0.93
CA GLY A 519 19.55 26.49 1.34
C GLY A 519 18.51 25.64 2.06
N GLY A 520 18.30 24.44 1.54
CA GLY A 520 17.36 23.48 2.08
C GLY A 520 17.65 23.21 3.56
N GLN A 521 16.75 23.61 4.39
CA GLN A 521 16.61 23.18 5.77
C GLN A 521 15.12 22.93 6.01
N GLY A 522 14.76 21.64 5.97
CA GLY A 522 13.47 21.14 6.37
C GLY A 522 12.34 21.23 5.32
N ILE A 523 11.42 20.31 5.45
CA ILE A 523 10.19 20.24 4.65
C ILE A 523 9.34 21.52 4.76
N HIS A 524 9.48 22.27 5.88
CA HIS A 524 8.80 23.54 6.12
C HIS A 524 9.32 24.70 5.25
N SER A 525 10.57 24.66 4.77
CA SER A 525 11.13 25.76 3.97
C SER A 525 10.78 25.68 2.49
N ALA A 526 10.35 24.52 1.99
CA ALA A 526 9.95 24.36 0.59
C ALA A 526 8.66 25.14 0.27
N SER A 527 7.74 25.27 1.24
CA SER A 527 6.51 26.04 1.06
C SER A 527 6.73 27.56 1.16
N GLU A 528 7.58 28.03 2.07
CA GLU A 528 7.93 29.44 2.20
C GLU A 528 8.77 29.95 1.01
N GLN A 529 9.62 29.08 0.45
CA GLN A 529 10.48 29.41 -0.70
C GLN A 529 9.74 29.40 -2.03
N ALA A 530 8.66 28.65 -2.17
CA ALA A 530 7.88 28.61 -3.40
C ALA A 530 7.21 29.97 -3.73
N THR A 531 6.91 30.77 -2.72
CA THR A 531 6.35 32.12 -2.89
C THR A 531 7.39 33.19 -3.22
N GLU A 532 8.61 33.08 -2.70
CA GLU A 532 9.70 34.01 -3.05
C GLU A 532 10.37 33.62 -4.38
N SER A 533 10.48 32.35 -4.72
CA SER A 533 11.14 31.87 -5.94
C SER A 533 10.40 32.18 -7.23
N ALA A 534 9.09 32.32 -7.18
CA ALA A 534 8.31 32.72 -8.36
C ALA A 534 8.69 34.11 -8.92
N GLN A 535 9.48 34.90 -8.19
CA GLN A 535 9.84 36.28 -8.60
C GLN A 535 11.26 36.43 -9.14
N THR A 536 12.15 35.43 -9.05
CA THR A 536 13.59 35.63 -9.32
C THR A 536 14.21 34.78 -10.43
N VAL A 537 13.49 33.79 -11.00
CA VAL A 537 14.01 32.96 -12.10
C VAL A 537 13.75 33.65 -13.44
N ALA A 538 14.74 34.37 -13.94
CA ALA A 538 14.57 35.28 -15.06
C ALA A 538 14.47 34.66 -16.44
N ASP A 539 14.88 33.38 -16.64
CA ASP A 539 15.08 32.80 -17.98
C ASP A 539 14.27 31.54 -18.31
N ILE A 540 13.60 30.90 -17.30
CA ILE A 540 12.70 29.76 -17.55
C ILE A 540 11.30 30.13 -17.07
N GLU A 541 10.41 30.42 -18.02
CA GLU A 541 9.01 30.71 -17.67
C GLU A 541 8.35 29.48 -17.06
N PRO A 542 7.70 29.59 -15.87
CA PRO A 542 6.93 28.49 -15.32
C PRO A 542 5.76 28.15 -16.26
N VAL A 543 5.46 26.87 -16.34
CA VAL A 543 4.27 26.39 -17.07
C VAL A 543 3.02 27.05 -16.48
N ALA A 544 2.11 27.55 -17.30
CA ALA A 544 0.97 28.37 -16.88
C ALA A 544 -0.19 27.55 -16.29
N LEU A 545 0.10 26.74 -15.24
CA LEU A 545 -0.87 25.90 -14.54
C LEU A 545 -1.28 26.43 -13.14
N GLY A 546 -0.74 27.58 -12.72
CA GLY A 546 -0.97 28.11 -11.37
C GLY A 546 0.12 27.68 -10.37
N PRO A 547 -0.18 27.58 -9.07
CA PRO A 547 0.78 27.22 -8.03
C PRO A 547 1.47 25.89 -8.26
N PHE A 548 2.74 25.75 -7.84
CA PHE A 548 3.55 24.53 -7.96
C PHE A 548 4.34 24.26 -6.67
N LEU A 549 4.71 23.01 -6.44
CA LEU A 549 5.71 22.60 -5.48
C LEU A 549 7.09 22.81 -6.07
N ALA A 550 8.03 23.40 -5.33
CA ALA A 550 9.43 23.42 -5.67
C ALA A 550 10.21 22.56 -4.69
N GLU A 551 11.01 21.63 -5.20
CA GLU A 551 11.79 20.72 -4.37
C GLU A 551 13.29 20.84 -4.69
N PRO A 552 14.13 20.81 -3.65
CA PRO A 552 15.55 21.13 -3.81
C PRO A 552 16.33 20.05 -4.55
N SER A 553 15.95 18.77 -4.48
CA SER A 553 16.68 17.63 -5.04
C SER A 553 18.20 17.77 -4.85
N ALA A 554 18.63 18.15 -3.62
CA ALA A 554 20.02 18.48 -3.31
C ALA A 554 20.93 17.28 -3.64
N GLY A 555 22.12 17.58 -4.20
CA GLY A 555 23.04 16.54 -4.68
C GLY A 555 22.87 16.17 -6.15
N THR A 556 21.82 16.66 -6.83
CA THR A 556 21.62 16.53 -8.28
C THR A 556 21.96 17.83 -9.01
N PRO A 557 22.19 17.83 -10.34
CA PRO A 557 22.39 19.06 -11.11
C PRO A 557 21.11 19.86 -11.37
N PHE A 558 19.96 19.40 -10.85
CA PHE A 558 18.66 20.05 -11.02
C PHE A 558 17.95 20.19 -9.68
N CYS A 559 16.98 21.05 -9.56
CA CYS A 559 15.83 21.01 -8.69
C CYS A 559 14.59 20.81 -9.57
N ASP A 560 13.42 20.60 -8.98
CA ASP A 560 12.20 20.38 -9.74
C ASP A 560 11.06 21.28 -9.29
N ARG A 561 10.14 21.53 -10.22
CA ARG A 561 8.84 22.11 -9.97
C ARG A 561 7.77 21.12 -10.38
N ARG A 562 6.79 20.93 -9.52
CA ARG A 562 5.70 19.98 -9.74
C ARG A 562 4.33 20.64 -9.60
N TRP A 563 3.51 20.48 -10.59
CA TRP A 563 2.07 20.72 -10.51
C TRP A 563 1.38 19.40 -10.33
N LEU A 564 0.79 19.16 -9.15
CA LEU A 564 0.22 17.88 -8.76
C LEU A 564 -1.02 17.50 -9.59
N GLY A 565 -1.53 18.39 -10.41
CA GLY A 565 -2.59 18.15 -11.37
C GLY A 565 -2.36 18.87 -12.68
N PHE A 566 -2.56 18.17 -13.80
CA PHE A 566 -2.79 18.80 -15.09
C PHE A 566 -4.23 19.27 -15.13
N VAL A 567 -4.48 20.46 -14.58
CA VAL A 567 -5.82 21.02 -14.33
C VAL A 567 -6.04 22.31 -15.13
N SER A 568 -7.29 22.56 -15.44
CA SER A 568 -7.73 23.75 -16.16
C SER A 568 -7.81 24.99 -15.23
N PRO A 569 -7.94 26.21 -15.79
CA PRO A 569 -8.20 27.41 -15.00
C PRO A 569 -9.47 27.35 -14.13
N LEU A 570 -10.41 26.47 -14.44
CA LEU A 570 -11.60 26.22 -13.61
C LEU A 570 -11.40 25.10 -12.57
N GLY A 571 -10.18 24.56 -12.43
CA GLY A 571 -9.83 23.55 -11.45
C GLY A 571 -10.24 22.12 -11.83
N ALA A 572 -10.69 21.87 -13.06
CA ALA A 572 -11.02 20.53 -13.53
C ALA A 572 -9.80 19.87 -14.20
N PRO A 573 -9.61 18.54 -14.07
CA PRO A 573 -8.57 17.87 -14.83
C PRO A 573 -8.69 18.11 -16.33
N CYS A 574 -7.60 18.42 -17.00
CA CYS A 574 -7.53 18.62 -18.44
C CYS A 574 -7.68 17.33 -19.25
N THR A 575 -7.75 16.18 -18.60
CA THR A 575 -8.06 14.89 -19.19
C THR A 575 -9.55 14.60 -19.18
N PRO A 576 -10.11 13.87 -20.16
CA PRO A 576 -11.53 13.54 -20.15
C PRO A 576 -11.91 12.63 -18.98
N PRO A 577 -13.10 12.78 -18.37
CA PRO A 577 -13.60 11.83 -17.40
C PRO A 577 -13.93 10.46 -18.07
N PRO A 578 -13.93 9.35 -17.31
CA PRO A 578 -13.87 9.26 -15.85
C PRO A 578 -12.44 9.43 -15.29
N TRP A 579 -12.29 10.27 -14.25
CA TRP A 579 -11.00 10.46 -13.56
C TRP A 579 -10.71 9.39 -12.50
N GLY A 580 -11.64 8.50 -12.28
CA GLY A 580 -11.50 7.33 -11.46
C GLY A 580 -12.41 6.22 -11.91
N THR A 581 -11.89 4.98 -11.86
CA THR A 581 -12.64 3.78 -12.24
C THR A 581 -12.46 2.68 -11.21
N LEU A 582 -13.39 1.71 -11.23
CA LEU A 582 -13.30 0.42 -10.55
C LEU A 582 -13.40 -0.66 -11.61
N ALA A 583 -12.54 -1.68 -11.52
CA ALA A 583 -12.49 -2.76 -12.50
C ALA A 583 -12.41 -4.14 -11.82
N ALA A 584 -12.89 -5.16 -12.53
CA ALA A 584 -12.61 -6.57 -12.20
C ALA A 584 -11.76 -7.21 -13.29
N ILE A 585 -10.75 -7.95 -12.86
CA ILE A 585 -9.86 -8.73 -13.70
C ILE A 585 -10.05 -10.20 -13.35
N ASP A 586 -10.28 -11.05 -14.35
CA ASP A 586 -10.27 -12.50 -14.20
C ASP A 586 -8.82 -12.98 -14.08
N LEU A 587 -8.46 -13.55 -12.93
CA LEU A 587 -7.07 -13.94 -12.63
C LEU A 587 -6.58 -15.12 -13.49
N ALA A 588 -7.49 -15.98 -13.96
CA ALA A 588 -7.10 -17.15 -14.76
C ALA A 588 -6.76 -16.78 -16.20
N SER A 589 -7.54 -15.86 -16.81
CA SER A 589 -7.35 -15.41 -18.19
C SER A 589 -6.52 -14.14 -18.33
N GLY A 590 -6.45 -13.33 -17.25
CA GLY A 590 -5.88 -11.99 -17.26
C GLY A 590 -6.73 -10.95 -18.00
N GLU A 591 -7.99 -11.27 -18.32
CA GLU A 591 -8.87 -10.32 -19.01
C GLU A 591 -9.59 -9.41 -18.03
N VAL A 592 -9.90 -8.19 -18.48
CA VAL A 592 -10.74 -7.25 -17.72
C VAL A 592 -12.21 -7.57 -18.02
N ASP A 593 -12.92 -8.08 -17.02
CA ASP A 593 -14.34 -8.45 -17.16
C ASP A 593 -15.23 -7.21 -17.28
N TRP A 594 -14.97 -6.22 -16.45
CA TRP A 594 -15.69 -4.94 -16.48
C TRP A 594 -14.81 -3.82 -15.89
N GLN A 595 -15.10 -2.60 -16.32
CA GLN A 595 -14.54 -1.36 -15.80
C GLN A 595 -15.62 -0.29 -15.81
N VAL A 596 -15.88 0.33 -14.65
CA VAL A 596 -16.97 1.31 -14.46
C VAL A 596 -16.43 2.58 -13.80
N PRO A 597 -17.04 3.75 -14.04
CA PRO A 597 -16.68 4.98 -13.33
C PRO A 597 -16.90 4.82 -11.81
N LEU A 598 -15.94 5.29 -11.01
CA LEU A 598 -15.97 5.29 -9.56
C LEU A 598 -16.09 6.71 -9.03
N GLY A 599 -17.14 6.99 -8.24
CA GLY A 599 -17.39 8.30 -7.67
C GLY A 599 -18.03 9.31 -8.61
N THR A 600 -18.20 10.52 -8.11
CA THR A 600 -18.74 11.68 -8.83
C THR A 600 -18.03 12.97 -8.39
N THR A 601 -18.26 14.04 -9.12
CA THR A 601 -17.74 15.39 -8.77
C THR A 601 -18.61 16.15 -7.76
N ARG A 602 -19.58 15.49 -7.13
CA ARG A 602 -20.63 16.16 -6.33
C ARG A 602 -20.09 17.10 -5.27
N ASP A 603 -19.07 16.72 -4.54
CA ASP A 603 -18.55 17.49 -3.41
C ASP A 603 -17.33 18.34 -3.78
N MET A 604 -16.86 18.25 -5.02
CA MET A 604 -15.71 19.00 -5.55
C MET A 604 -16.12 20.10 -6.53
N ALA A 605 -17.25 19.96 -7.20
CA ALA A 605 -17.67 20.90 -8.24
C ALA A 605 -18.97 21.64 -7.87
N PRO A 606 -19.15 22.90 -8.33
CA PRO A 606 -20.42 23.61 -8.15
C PRO A 606 -21.52 23.01 -9.05
N TRP A 607 -22.78 23.21 -8.67
CA TRP A 607 -23.89 22.92 -9.57
C TRP A 607 -23.75 23.75 -10.87
N PRO A 608 -23.97 23.16 -12.08
CA PRO A 608 -24.57 21.82 -12.37
C PRO A 608 -23.57 20.70 -12.58
N PHE A 609 -22.30 20.82 -12.26
CA PHE A 609 -21.24 19.85 -12.59
C PHE A 609 -21.13 18.69 -11.59
N TRP A 610 -22.06 18.52 -10.69
CA TRP A 610 -22.07 17.47 -9.65
C TRP A 610 -22.12 16.04 -10.15
N TYR A 611 -22.58 15.82 -11.37
CA TYR A 611 -22.94 14.49 -11.90
C TYR A 611 -21.92 13.92 -12.86
N ILE A 612 -20.79 14.57 -13.04
CA ILE A 612 -19.71 13.97 -13.82
C ILE A 612 -19.27 12.71 -13.06
N LYS A 613 -19.33 11.57 -13.76
CA LYS A 613 -18.98 10.27 -13.17
C LYS A 613 -17.48 10.01 -13.25
N GLY A 614 -16.96 9.37 -12.19
CA GLY A 614 -15.54 9.06 -12.04
C GLY A 614 -14.77 10.23 -11.46
N SER A 615 -14.58 10.26 -10.15
CA SER A 615 -13.76 11.26 -9.46
C SER A 615 -12.37 10.71 -9.17
N PRO A 616 -11.36 11.56 -8.94
CA PRO A 616 -10.08 11.13 -8.38
C PRO A 616 -10.30 10.28 -7.13
N ASN A 617 -9.45 9.29 -6.90
CA ASN A 617 -9.61 8.37 -5.79
C ASN A 617 -8.26 7.85 -5.29
N LEU A 618 -8.16 7.66 -3.96
CA LEU A 618 -7.07 6.99 -3.25
C LEU A 618 -7.70 6.14 -2.14
N GLY A 619 -7.11 4.98 -1.84
CA GLY A 619 -7.69 3.96 -0.99
C GLY A 619 -7.96 2.70 -1.81
N GLY A 620 -8.70 1.74 -1.26
CA GLY A 620 -8.93 0.48 -1.95
C GLY A 620 -10.25 -0.20 -1.56
N PRO A 621 -10.62 -1.29 -2.25
CA PRO A 621 -11.83 -2.06 -2.01
C PRO A 621 -11.66 -3.14 -0.93
N VAL A 622 -12.81 -3.61 -0.39
CA VAL A 622 -12.95 -4.88 0.29
C VAL A 622 -14.01 -5.72 -0.41
N VAL A 623 -13.78 -7.02 -0.54
CA VAL A 623 -14.71 -7.97 -1.16
C VAL A 623 -15.27 -8.93 -0.12
N THR A 624 -16.53 -9.31 -0.25
CA THR A 624 -17.20 -10.25 0.64
C THR A 624 -17.53 -11.58 -0.06
N ALA A 625 -17.69 -12.64 0.72
CA ALA A 625 -18.12 -13.95 0.21
C ALA A 625 -19.48 -13.90 -0.48
N SER A 626 -20.36 -12.95 -0.10
CA SER A 626 -21.67 -12.73 -0.76
C SER A 626 -21.56 -12.11 -2.16
N GLY A 627 -20.35 -11.71 -2.60
CA GLY A 627 -20.10 -11.10 -3.92
C GLY A 627 -20.37 -9.61 -3.97
N LEU A 628 -20.15 -8.91 -2.88
CA LEU A 628 -20.19 -7.45 -2.82
C LEU A 628 -18.79 -6.89 -2.69
N THR A 629 -18.56 -5.77 -3.36
CA THR A 629 -17.37 -4.95 -3.24
C THR A 629 -17.73 -3.64 -2.57
N PHE A 630 -17.15 -3.36 -1.38
CA PHE A 630 -17.30 -2.07 -0.71
C PHE A 630 -16.07 -1.22 -0.96
N ILE A 631 -16.27 0.07 -1.26
CA ILE A 631 -15.19 1.04 -1.49
C ILE A 631 -15.64 2.46 -1.17
N GLY A 632 -14.81 3.21 -0.42
CA GLY A 632 -14.87 4.65 -0.32
C GLY A 632 -13.98 5.28 -1.40
N ALA A 633 -12.77 5.69 -1.03
CA ALA A 633 -11.65 6.12 -1.87
C ALA A 633 -11.86 7.41 -2.67
N THR A 634 -13.10 7.81 -2.96
CA THR A 634 -13.47 8.90 -3.86
C THR A 634 -13.51 10.27 -3.16
N THR A 635 -13.33 11.34 -3.94
CA THR A 635 -13.43 12.72 -3.44
C THR A 635 -14.86 13.13 -3.09
N ASP A 636 -15.89 12.44 -3.58
CA ASP A 636 -17.23 12.60 -3.05
C ASP A 636 -17.39 11.80 -1.74
N HIS A 637 -18.23 12.27 -0.85
CA HIS A 637 -18.32 11.74 0.51
C HIS A 637 -19.26 10.53 0.56
N PHE A 638 -18.91 9.41 -0.11
CA PHE A 638 -19.72 8.19 -0.13
C PHE A 638 -18.88 6.92 0.06
N LEU A 639 -19.37 6.02 0.91
CA LEU A 639 -19.05 4.59 0.83
C LEU A 639 -20.03 3.93 -0.15
N ARG A 640 -19.53 3.08 -1.05
CA ARG A 640 -20.32 2.40 -2.08
C ARG A 640 -20.25 0.89 -1.96
N ALA A 641 -21.32 0.22 -2.38
CA ALA A 641 -21.34 -1.23 -2.61
C ALA A 641 -21.63 -1.52 -4.08
N PHE A 642 -20.78 -2.36 -4.68
CA PHE A 642 -20.92 -2.84 -6.05
C PHE A 642 -21.16 -4.36 -6.06
N ASP A 643 -21.89 -4.83 -7.08
CA ASP A 643 -21.88 -6.25 -7.42
C ASP A 643 -20.53 -6.64 -8.02
N THR A 644 -19.81 -7.55 -7.39
CA THR A 644 -18.46 -7.95 -7.80
C THR A 644 -18.42 -8.60 -9.19
N ASN A 645 -19.53 -9.23 -9.65
CA ASN A 645 -19.58 -9.86 -10.95
C ASN A 645 -19.80 -8.88 -12.10
N THR A 646 -20.56 -7.80 -11.87
CA THR A 646 -21.05 -6.93 -12.93
C THR A 646 -20.55 -5.49 -12.88
N GLY A 647 -20.01 -5.06 -11.74
CA GLY A 647 -19.65 -3.66 -11.50
C GLY A 647 -20.86 -2.73 -11.30
N GLU A 648 -22.06 -3.26 -11.11
CA GLU A 648 -23.26 -2.46 -10.85
C GLU A 648 -23.20 -1.83 -9.44
N GLU A 649 -23.35 -0.49 -9.34
CA GLU A 649 -23.49 0.19 -8.03
C GLU A 649 -24.85 -0.15 -7.44
N LEU A 650 -24.88 -0.89 -6.32
CA LEU A 650 -26.09 -1.38 -5.67
C LEU A 650 -26.55 -0.46 -4.53
N TRP A 651 -25.60 0.23 -3.90
CA TRP A 651 -25.86 1.09 -2.75
C TRP A 651 -24.74 2.12 -2.57
N LYS A 652 -25.08 3.23 -1.93
CA LYS A 652 -24.13 4.21 -1.41
C LYS A 652 -24.64 4.85 -0.13
N GLY A 653 -23.78 4.91 0.88
CA GLY A 653 -23.99 5.59 2.16
C GLY A 653 -23.23 6.90 2.22
N ARG A 654 -23.90 7.96 2.68
CA ARG A 654 -23.27 9.28 2.86
C ARG A 654 -22.31 9.24 4.05
N LEU A 655 -21.11 9.78 3.86
CA LEU A 655 -20.11 10.01 4.90
C LEU A 655 -20.04 11.51 5.25
N PRO A 656 -19.58 11.87 6.46
CA PRO A 656 -19.39 13.28 6.85
C PRO A 656 -18.35 14.01 5.99
N THR A 657 -17.26 13.33 5.64
CA THR A 657 -16.25 13.73 4.67
C THR A 657 -15.80 12.52 3.84
N SER A 658 -14.87 12.67 2.90
CA SER A 658 -14.41 11.55 2.08
C SER A 658 -13.66 10.49 2.91
N GLY A 659 -13.90 9.21 2.58
CA GLY A 659 -13.26 8.07 3.24
C GLY A 659 -12.20 7.45 2.35
N HIS A 660 -10.93 7.60 2.69
CA HIS A 660 -9.79 7.10 1.93
C HIS A 660 -9.08 5.91 2.60
N GLY A 661 -9.42 5.58 3.86
CA GLY A 661 -9.04 4.31 4.48
C GLY A 661 -9.66 3.12 3.73
N LEU A 662 -9.05 1.94 3.83
CA LEU A 662 -9.68 0.71 3.38
C LEU A 662 -10.90 0.43 4.27
N PRO A 663 -12.08 0.17 3.71
CA PRO A 663 -13.19 -0.33 4.51
C PRO A 663 -12.89 -1.74 5.00
N ILE A 664 -13.41 -2.10 6.16
CA ILE A 664 -13.44 -3.47 6.65
C ILE A 664 -14.88 -3.94 6.81
N THR A 665 -15.11 -5.24 6.78
CA THR A 665 -16.41 -5.81 7.09
C THR A 665 -16.24 -7.08 7.91
N TYR A 666 -17.04 -7.19 8.98
CA TYR A 666 -16.93 -8.27 9.96
C TYR A 666 -18.28 -8.62 10.54
N GLN A 667 -18.32 -9.77 11.20
CA GLN A 667 -19.41 -10.29 11.99
C GLN A 667 -18.79 -10.96 13.23
N LEU A 668 -19.16 -10.52 14.42
CA LEU A 668 -18.52 -10.99 15.67
C LEU A 668 -18.90 -12.42 16.01
N ARG A 669 -20.11 -12.85 15.63
CA ARG A 669 -20.68 -14.19 15.83
C ARG A 669 -21.59 -14.50 14.66
N ASP A 670 -21.81 -15.76 14.38
CA ASP A 670 -22.67 -16.23 13.28
C ASP A 670 -24.10 -15.63 13.31
N ASP A 671 -24.62 -15.36 14.51
CA ASP A 671 -25.95 -14.81 14.75
C ASP A 671 -25.96 -13.28 14.97
N SER A 672 -24.79 -12.62 14.95
CA SER A 672 -24.69 -11.18 15.14
C SER A 672 -24.85 -10.39 13.83
N LYS A 673 -25.01 -9.08 13.93
CA LYS A 673 -25.05 -8.19 12.77
C LYS A 673 -23.69 -8.16 12.06
N GLN A 674 -23.72 -8.06 10.74
CA GLN A 674 -22.54 -7.72 9.93
C GLN A 674 -22.40 -6.21 9.87
N PHE A 675 -21.20 -5.71 10.11
CA PHE A 675 -20.84 -4.30 9.99
C PHE A 675 -19.92 -4.05 8.81
N VAL A 676 -20.02 -2.88 8.20
CA VAL A 676 -19.06 -2.32 7.25
C VAL A 676 -18.56 -1.01 7.81
N VAL A 677 -17.26 -0.89 8.05
CA VAL A 677 -16.66 0.24 8.76
C VAL A 677 -15.60 0.91 7.89
N ILE A 678 -15.59 2.25 7.90
CA ILE A 678 -14.60 3.06 7.17
C ILE A 678 -14.21 4.30 7.96
N ALA A 679 -12.92 4.65 7.90
CA ALA A 679 -12.43 5.95 8.35
C ALA A 679 -12.77 7.03 7.30
N ALA A 680 -13.46 8.08 7.73
CA ALA A 680 -13.83 9.22 6.91
C ALA A 680 -13.14 10.48 7.48
N GLY A 681 -11.92 10.73 7.02
CA GLY A 681 -11.05 11.78 7.53
C GLY A 681 -10.54 12.76 6.48
N GLY A 682 -11.00 12.63 5.23
CA GLY A 682 -10.50 13.46 4.14
C GLY A 682 -9.08 13.10 3.69
N HIS A 683 -8.58 13.82 2.70
CA HIS A 683 -7.22 13.65 2.17
C HIS A 683 -6.68 14.94 1.59
N ALA A 684 -5.61 15.49 2.19
CA ALA A 684 -4.99 16.75 1.80
C ALA A 684 -4.58 16.80 0.32
N SER A 685 -3.97 15.71 -0.18
CA SER A 685 -3.50 15.63 -1.58
C SER A 685 -4.64 15.54 -2.62
N LEU A 686 -5.88 15.34 -2.21
CA LEU A 686 -7.06 15.35 -3.08
C LEU A 686 -7.95 16.59 -2.83
N GLY A 687 -7.55 17.49 -1.95
CA GLY A 687 -8.30 18.72 -1.63
C GLY A 687 -9.65 18.44 -0.97
N THR A 688 -9.82 17.32 -0.26
CA THR A 688 -11.08 17.02 0.41
C THR A 688 -11.04 17.47 1.88
N PRO A 689 -12.16 17.95 2.44
CA PRO A 689 -12.18 18.47 3.81
C PRO A 689 -11.67 17.45 4.82
N PRO A 690 -10.83 17.84 5.80
CA PRO A 690 -10.36 16.96 6.85
C PRO A 690 -11.50 16.57 7.79
N GLY A 691 -11.33 15.47 8.52
CA GLY A 691 -12.29 14.96 9.48
C GLY A 691 -11.69 13.89 10.39
N ASP A 692 -12.52 13.48 11.37
CA ASP A 692 -12.10 12.58 12.45
C ASP A 692 -13.10 11.44 12.67
N TYR A 693 -13.83 11.01 11.64
CA TYR A 693 -14.94 10.08 11.75
C TYR A 693 -14.53 8.65 11.43
N LEU A 694 -14.92 7.70 12.31
CA LEU A 694 -15.01 6.28 11.99
C LEU A 694 -16.50 5.93 11.90
N VAL A 695 -16.97 5.48 10.74
CA VAL A 695 -18.41 5.27 10.47
C VAL A 695 -18.67 3.79 10.21
N ALA A 696 -19.65 3.23 10.91
CA ALA A 696 -20.13 1.86 10.72
C ALA A 696 -21.52 1.84 10.11
N PHE A 697 -21.72 0.93 9.18
CA PHE A 697 -23.02 0.62 8.55
C PHE A 697 -23.43 -0.82 8.86
N THR A 698 -24.73 -1.05 9.01
CA THR A 698 -25.31 -2.39 9.23
C THR A 698 -26.72 -2.46 8.64
N LEU A 699 -27.29 -3.66 8.58
CA LEU A 699 -28.70 -3.82 8.27
C LEU A 699 -29.57 -3.38 9.45
N PRO A 700 -30.76 -2.77 9.21
CA PRO A 700 -31.70 -2.47 10.28
C PRO A 700 -32.18 -3.74 11.00
N GLU A 701 -32.81 -3.57 12.18
CA GLU A 701 -33.38 -4.67 12.95
C GLU A 701 -34.54 -5.36 12.24
#